data_ce07f8719cb4d2abefa37466395d37ff
#
_entry.id   ce07f8719cb4d2abefa37466395d37ff
#
_cell.length_a   1.000
_cell.length_b   1.000
_cell.length_c   1.000
_cell.angle_alpha   90.00
_cell.angle_beta   90.00
_cell.angle_gamma   90.00
#
_symmetry.space_group_name_H-M   'P 1'
#
loop_
_entity.id
_entity.type
_entity.pdbx_description
1 polymer ?
#
loop_
_entity_poly.entity_id
_entity_poly.type
_entity_poly.pdbx_seq_one_letter_code
_entity_poly.pdbx_strand_id
1 'polypeptide(L)'
;MSRVIGIDLGTTNSCVAIMDGDQAKVIENSEGDRTTPSIVAYTNEDDRSLVGQSAKRQAVSNPENTLFAIKRLIGRKFDDNLVKKDMDKVPYKIIKAKNGDAWVTASNKELSPPAISAEILRKMKETAESYLGETITEAVVTVPAYFNDSQRQATKDAGKIAGLDVKRIINEPTAAALAYGLDKKRGDRKIAVYDLGGGTFDVSIIEIADVDGENQFEVLATNGDTFLGGEDFDRRIMEHLLSEFTKQTGMDINNDPQAVQRLKEAAEKAKIELSNQAQTDINLPYLTADSSGPKHLNMTLTRAKLESLVEDLVVQTIEPCKTALKDAGLKVSDINDVILVGGQTRMPKVQDEVKSFFGQEPRKDVNPDEAVAIGAGIQGGVLSGDVKDVLLLDVTPLSLGIETLGGVTTKLIEKNTTIPTKADQVFSTAEDNQTAVTIHVLQGERERAQDNKSLGRFDLTDIPAKPRGLPQIEVIFDIDANGIINVSAKDKETGKEQKIVIQASSGLSDDEIEQMISEAESNAEEDKTFRETVDIKNQGDQLVHATEKTLEELGEKVEAEERANIESAIAELKDALKEDDKEIIEAKIKTLSEASVGMAQKAFEEAQTKANADNATSDDKGVEDVVDAEYEEVKKEEEVKEEEVKKEEK
;
A
#
# COMPACT_ATOMS: atom_id res chain seq x y z
N MET A 1 5.30 -13.93 24.01
CA MET A 1 4.34 -12.90 23.61
C MET A 1 4.26 -12.99 22.10
N SER A 2 3.06 -12.86 21.51
CA SER A 2 2.96 -12.81 20.04
C SER A 2 3.69 -11.57 19.53
N ARG A 3 4.41 -11.69 18.41
CA ARG A 3 5.06 -10.54 17.79
C ARG A 3 4.01 -9.69 17.09
N VAL A 4 4.14 -8.38 17.20
CA VAL A 4 3.30 -7.42 16.49
C VAL A 4 4.07 -6.94 15.26
N ILE A 5 3.53 -7.17 14.07
CA ILE A 5 4.13 -6.70 12.81
C ILE A 5 3.62 -5.30 12.47
N GLY A 6 4.45 -4.50 11.79
CA GLY A 6 4.05 -3.22 11.22
C GLY A 6 3.80 -3.36 9.71
N ILE A 7 2.63 -2.95 9.25
CA ILE A 7 2.26 -3.02 7.84
C ILE A 7 1.94 -1.62 7.33
N ASP A 8 2.68 -1.21 6.30
CA ASP A 8 2.28 -0.11 5.42
C ASP A 8 1.35 -0.67 4.34
N LEU A 9 0.06 -0.37 4.44
CA LEU A 9 -0.95 -0.74 3.44
C LEU A 9 -1.06 0.39 2.40
N GLY A 10 -0.11 0.51 1.51
CA GLY A 10 -0.05 1.58 0.51
C GLY A 10 -1.04 1.41 -0.66
N THR A 11 -1.38 2.50 -1.34
CA THR A 11 -2.27 2.49 -2.51
C THR A 11 -1.69 1.69 -3.68
N THR A 12 -0.39 1.83 -3.94
CA THR A 12 0.31 1.19 -5.06
C THR A 12 1.18 0.03 -4.61
N ASN A 13 1.91 0.19 -3.50
CA ASN A 13 2.76 -0.84 -2.91
C ASN A 13 2.54 -0.92 -1.40
N SER A 14 2.62 -2.12 -0.85
CA SER A 14 2.58 -2.40 0.58
C SER A 14 3.91 -2.95 1.07
N CYS A 15 4.21 -2.74 2.34
CA CYS A 15 5.47 -3.12 2.95
C CYS A 15 5.24 -3.65 4.37
N VAL A 16 6.01 -4.64 4.81
CA VAL A 16 5.94 -5.19 6.16
C VAL A 16 7.27 -5.10 6.88
N ALA A 17 7.24 -4.69 8.14
CA ALA A 17 8.41 -4.58 9.01
C ALA A 17 8.14 -5.19 10.39
N ILE A 18 9.22 -5.56 11.05
CA ILE A 18 9.23 -6.10 12.43
C ILE A 18 10.31 -5.42 13.25
N MET A 19 10.20 -5.53 14.57
CA MET A 19 11.33 -5.29 15.44
C MET A 19 12.23 -6.54 15.46
N ASP A 20 13.51 -6.35 15.17
CA ASP A 20 14.58 -7.35 15.25
C ASP A 20 15.62 -6.84 16.23
N GLY A 21 15.49 -7.22 17.50
CA GLY A 21 16.22 -6.62 18.60
C GLY A 21 15.78 -5.16 18.84
N ASP A 22 16.74 -4.24 18.75
CA ASP A 22 16.55 -2.79 18.94
C ASP A 22 16.32 -2.01 17.62
N GLN A 23 16.25 -2.71 16.49
CA GLN A 23 16.09 -2.11 15.17
C GLN A 23 14.84 -2.61 14.46
N ALA A 24 14.13 -1.72 13.79
CA ALA A 24 13.06 -2.11 12.89
C ALA A 24 13.64 -2.53 11.54
N LYS A 25 13.14 -3.66 11.02
CA LYS A 25 13.61 -4.28 9.77
C LYS A 25 12.45 -4.55 8.84
N VAL A 26 12.57 -4.09 7.60
CA VAL A 26 11.67 -4.47 6.50
C VAL A 26 11.98 -5.89 6.06
N ILE A 27 10.94 -6.68 5.85
CA ILE A 27 11.02 -8.07 5.39
C ILE A 27 10.88 -8.10 3.87
N GLU A 28 11.76 -8.84 3.22
CA GLU A 28 11.66 -9.14 1.79
C GLU A 28 10.56 -10.18 1.55
N ASN A 29 9.79 -9.97 0.49
CA ASN A 29 8.75 -10.92 0.08
C ASN A 29 9.34 -12.16 -0.62
N SER A 30 8.50 -13.09 -1.02
CA SER A 30 8.93 -14.32 -1.70
C SER A 30 9.61 -14.09 -3.06
N GLU A 31 9.43 -12.93 -3.64
CA GLU A 31 10.05 -12.50 -4.89
C GLU A 31 11.41 -11.78 -4.67
N GLY A 32 11.82 -11.57 -3.42
CA GLY A 32 13.05 -10.87 -3.03
C GLY A 32 12.93 -9.35 -3.00
N ASP A 33 11.71 -8.82 -3.16
CA ASP A 33 11.43 -7.38 -3.11
C ASP A 33 11.05 -6.95 -1.69
N ARG A 34 11.43 -5.72 -1.32
CA ARG A 34 11.09 -5.12 0.00
C ARG A 34 9.70 -4.50 0.04
N THR A 35 9.07 -4.34 -1.12
CA THR A 35 7.71 -3.87 -1.27
C THR A 35 6.92 -4.84 -2.14
N THR A 36 5.61 -4.94 -1.91
CA THR A 36 4.71 -5.80 -2.67
C THR A 36 3.65 -4.93 -3.35
N PRO A 37 3.42 -5.04 -4.67
CA PRO A 37 2.35 -4.31 -5.33
C PRO A 37 1.00 -4.55 -4.67
N SER A 38 0.25 -3.49 -4.38
CA SER A 38 -1.11 -3.54 -3.83
C SER A 38 -2.12 -3.88 -4.92
N ILE A 39 -1.93 -5.02 -5.59
CA ILE A 39 -2.70 -5.50 -6.73
C ILE A 39 -3.23 -6.89 -6.40
N VAL A 40 -4.52 -7.10 -6.67
CA VAL A 40 -5.20 -8.39 -6.50
C VAL A 40 -5.87 -8.76 -7.81
N ALA A 41 -5.63 -9.96 -8.31
CA ALA A 41 -6.25 -10.44 -9.51
C ALA A 41 -7.03 -11.73 -9.26
N TYR A 42 -8.21 -11.83 -9.87
CA TYR A 42 -9.08 -12.99 -9.78
C TYR A 42 -9.08 -13.74 -11.10
N THR A 43 -8.89 -15.06 -11.03
CA THR A 43 -8.96 -15.94 -12.21
C THR A 43 -10.34 -16.55 -12.33
N ASN A 44 -10.82 -16.76 -13.56
CA ASN A 44 -12.16 -17.32 -13.80
C ASN A 44 -12.26 -18.82 -13.48
N GLU A 45 -11.13 -19.51 -13.28
CA GLU A 45 -11.09 -20.96 -13.22
C GLU A 45 -11.20 -21.52 -11.79
N ASP A 46 -10.75 -20.79 -10.76
CA ASP A 46 -10.55 -21.39 -9.44
C ASP A 46 -10.93 -20.52 -8.24
N ASP A 47 -11.81 -19.57 -8.30
CA ASP A 47 -12.22 -18.78 -7.13
C ASP A 47 -11.06 -18.13 -6.31
N ARG A 48 -9.83 -18.23 -6.79
CA ARG A 48 -8.59 -17.86 -6.10
C ARG A 48 -8.09 -16.47 -6.51
N SER A 49 -7.45 -15.79 -5.58
CA SER A 49 -6.82 -14.51 -5.82
C SER A 49 -5.31 -14.65 -5.97
N LEU A 50 -4.74 -13.91 -6.92
CA LEU A 50 -3.31 -13.64 -7.00
C LEU A 50 -3.06 -12.27 -6.37
N VAL A 51 -1.96 -12.12 -5.62
CA VAL A 51 -1.63 -10.88 -4.93
C VAL A 51 -0.18 -10.46 -5.24
N GLY A 52 0.04 -9.16 -5.39
CA GLY A 52 1.36 -8.61 -5.58
C GLY A 52 1.87 -8.72 -7.01
N GLN A 53 3.13 -9.10 -7.16
CA GLN A 53 3.81 -9.15 -8.46
C GLN A 53 3.16 -10.16 -9.42
N SER A 54 2.66 -11.28 -8.92
CA SER A 54 1.95 -12.27 -9.72
C SER A 54 0.66 -11.71 -10.32
N ALA A 55 -0.12 -10.93 -9.54
CA ALA A 55 -1.29 -10.21 -10.04
C ALA A 55 -0.91 -9.13 -11.06
N LYS A 56 0.16 -8.36 -10.81
CA LYS A 56 0.65 -7.31 -11.72
C LYS A 56 1.03 -7.89 -13.08
N ARG A 57 1.66 -9.06 -13.14
CA ARG A 57 2.11 -9.69 -14.40
C ARG A 57 0.96 -10.04 -15.34
N GLN A 58 -0.21 -10.38 -14.82
CA GLN A 58 -1.37 -10.72 -15.67
C GLN A 58 -2.30 -9.54 -15.97
N ALA A 59 -2.02 -8.35 -15.45
CA ALA A 59 -2.88 -7.17 -15.62
C ALA A 59 -3.19 -6.86 -17.09
N VAL A 60 -2.24 -7.08 -18.00
CA VAL A 60 -2.41 -6.87 -19.44
C VAL A 60 -3.37 -7.90 -20.06
N SER A 61 -3.31 -9.16 -19.63
CA SER A 61 -4.15 -10.24 -20.19
C SER A 61 -5.51 -10.35 -19.50
N ASN A 62 -5.63 -9.88 -18.26
CA ASN A 62 -6.85 -9.96 -17.44
C ASN A 62 -7.17 -8.61 -16.76
N PRO A 63 -7.27 -7.49 -17.50
CA PRO A 63 -7.39 -6.16 -16.92
C PRO A 63 -8.69 -5.97 -16.12
N GLU A 64 -9.81 -6.54 -16.55
CA GLU A 64 -11.12 -6.39 -15.90
C GLU A 64 -11.22 -7.07 -14.53
N ASN A 65 -10.38 -8.09 -14.28
CA ASN A 65 -10.37 -8.84 -13.02
C ASN A 65 -9.09 -8.59 -12.22
N THR A 66 -8.25 -7.63 -12.62
CA THR A 66 -7.04 -7.22 -11.91
C THR A 66 -7.28 -5.87 -11.24
N LEU A 67 -7.40 -5.92 -9.93
CA LEU A 67 -7.82 -4.80 -9.09
C LEU A 67 -6.59 -4.09 -8.51
N PHE A 68 -6.50 -2.78 -8.69
CA PHE A 68 -5.45 -1.92 -8.17
C PHE A 68 -6.04 -0.60 -7.66
N ALA A 69 -5.29 0.19 -6.91
CA ALA A 69 -5.72 1.46 -6.32
C ALA A 69 -6.99 1.35 -5.45
N ILE A 70 -7.29 0.18 -4.93
CA ILE A 70 -8.51 -0.12 -4.14
C ILE A 70 -8.60 0.75 -2.88
N LYS A 71 -7.47 1.16 -2.32
CA LYS A 71 -7.41 2.07 -1.17
C LYS A 71 -8.14 3.40 -1.42
N ARG A 72 -8.27 3.84 -2.69
CA ARG A 72 -9.06 5.02 -3.07
C ARG A 72 -10.57 4.83 -2.89
N LEU A 73 -11.06 3.59 -2.89
CA LEU A 73 -12.48 3.25 -2.74
C LEU A 73 -12.85 2.89 -1.30
N ILE A 74 -11.88 2.57 -0.45
CA ILE A 74 -12.11 2.09 0.90
C ILE A 74 -12.89 3.13 1.73
N GLY A 75 -13.96 2.71 2.40
CA GLY A 75 -14.81 3.58 3.22
C GLY A 75 -15.60 4.66 2.46
N ARG A 76 -15.72 4.56 1.13
CA ARG A 76 -16.41 5.55 0.29
C ARG A 76 -17.76 5.07 -0.22
N LYS A 77 -18.68 6.00 -0.38
CA LYS A 77 -19.98 5.75 -1.03
C LYS A 77 -19.86 5.82 -2.55
N PHE A 78 -20.64 4.99 -3.25
CA PHE A 78 -20.69 4.95 -4.72
C PHE A 78 -21.01 6.32 -5.35
N ASP A 79 -21.88 7.09 -4.70
CA ASP A 79 -22.31 8.40 -5.20
C ASP A 79 -21.28 9.52 -4.90
N ASP A 80 -20.17 9.23 -4.21
CA ASP A 80 -19.06 10.16 -3.97
C ASP A 80 -18.48 10.66 -5.31
N ASN A 81 -18.25 11.97 -5.40
CA ASN A 81 -17.71 12.59 -6.62
C ASN A 81 -16.29 12.07 -6.97
N LEU A 82 -15.50 11.68 -5.98
CA LEU A 82 -14.16 11.11 -6.19
C LEU A 82 -14.26 9.71 -6.78
N VAL A 83 -15.20 8.88 -6.29
CA VAL A 83 -15.48 7.55 -6.86
C VAL A 83 -15.94 7.66 -8.31
N LYS A 84 -16.84 8.62 -8.62
CA LYS A 84 -17.28 8.88 -10.01
C LYS A 84 -16.15 9.27 -10.95
N LYS A 85 -15.15 10.00 -10.45
CA LYS A 85 -13.95 10.34 -11.23
C LYS A 85 -13.07 9.15 -11.57
N ASP A 86 -13.08 8.08 -10.74
CA ASP A 86 -12.29 6.88 -10.99
C ASP A 86 -13.00 5.85 -11.87
N MET A 87 -14.34 5.87 -11.95
CA MET A 87 -15.12 4.90 -12.74
C MET A 87 -14.67 4.78 -14.19
N ASP A 88 -14.32 5.91 -14.81
CA ASP A 88 -13.90 5.95 -16.22
C ASP A 88 -12.37 5.72 -16.37
N LYS A 89 -11.64 5.50 -15.28
CA LYS A 89 -10.17 5.43 -15.29
C LYS A 89 -9.62 4.05 -14.98
N VAL A 90 -10.45 3.15 -14.49
CA VAL A 90 -10.07 1.79 -14.15
C VAL A 90 -10.70 0.79 -15.10
N PRO A 91 -10.01 -0.33 -15.44
CA PRO A 91 -10.54 -1.33 -16.36
C PRO A 91 -11.61 -2.22 -15.72
N TYR A 92 -11.65 -2.31 -14.40
CA TYR A 92 -12.64 -3.08 -13.65
C TYR A 92 -13.88 -2.24 -13.32
N LYS A 93 -15.00 -2.90 -13.09
CA LYS A 93 -16.27 -2.22 -12.86
C LYS A 93 -16.47 -1.87 -11.39
N ILE A 94 -16.74 -0.59 -11.09
CA ILE A 94 -17.18 -0.12 -9.77
C ILE A 94 -18.72 -0.16 -9.73
N ILE A 95 -19.29 -0.71 -8.68
CA ILE A 95 -20.72 -0.92 -8.49
C ILE A 95 -21.21 -0.32 -7.16
N LYS A 96 -22.52 -0.12 -7.07
CA LYS A 96 -23.17 0.33 -5.84
C LYS A 96 -23.63 -0.87 -5.04
N ALA A 97 -23.07 -1.07 -3.85
CA ALA A 97 -23.51 -2.08 -2.91
C ALA A 97 -24.90 -1.75 -2.31
N LYS A 98 -25.53 -2.71 -1.65
CA LYS A 98 -26.87 -2.55 -1.02
C LYS A 98 -26.90 -1.43 0.02
N ASN A 99 -25.83 -1.22 0.74
CA ASN A 99 -25.68 -0.15 1.74
C ASN A 99 -25.23 1.20 1.13
N GLY A 100 -25.06 1.26 -0.20
CA GLY A 100 -24.64 2.45 -0.94
C GLY A 100 -23.13 2.65 -1.07
N ASP A 101 -22.30 1.74 -0.57
CA ASP A 101 -20.85 1.81 -0.69
C ASP A 101 -20.37 1.52 -2.10
N ALA A 102 -19.15 1.99 -2.42
CA ALA A 102 -18.47 1.67 -3.66
C ALA A 102 -17.82 0.29 -3.54
N TRP A 103 -18.37 -0.70 -4.25
CA TRP A 103 -17.81 -2.04 -4.42
C TRP A 103 -17.29 -2.22 -5.84
N VAL A 104 -16.61 -3.32 -6.10
CA VAL A 104 -16.11 -3.65 -7.44
C VAL A 104 -16.54 -5.06 -7.84
N THR A 105 -16.49 -5.35 -9.14
CA THR A 105 -16.74 -6.71 -9.64
C THR A 105 -15.46 -7.27 -10.24
N ALA A 106 -15.15 -8.54 -9.91
CA ALA A 106 -14.13 -9.34 -10.56
C ALA A 106 -14.56 -10.80 -10.57
N SER A 107 -14.32 -11.52 -11.65
CA SER A 107 -14.71 -12.96 -11.84
C SER A 107 -16.15 -13.26 -11.41
N ASN A 108 -17.10 -12.40 -11.82
CA ASN A 108 -18.52 -12.48 -11.47
C ASN A 108 -18.85 -12.36 -9.95
N LYS A 109 -17.90 -11.95 -9.13
CA LYS A 109 -18.13 -11.65 -7.70
C LYS A 109 -18.26 -10.15 -7.48
N GLU A 110 -19.09 -9.78 -6.51
CA GLU A 110 -19.16 -8.43 -5.96
C GLU A 110 -18.26 -8.38 -4.73
N LEU A 111 -17.25 -7.50 -4.75
CA LEU A 111 -16.19 -7.45 -3.75
C LEU A 111 -16.14 -6.07 -3.09
N SER A 112 -16.09 -6.05 -1.77
CA SER A 112 -15.88 -4.82 -1.02
C SER A 112 -14.39 -4.44 -1.01
N PRO A 113 -14.05 -3.14 -0.98
CA PRO A 113 -12.65 -2.70 -0.83
C PRO A 113 -11.93 -3.28 0.40
N PRO A 114 -12.57 -3.43 1.58
CA PRO A 114 -11.95 -4.12 2.71
C PRO A 114 -11.60 -5.57 2.43
N ALA A 115 -12.47 -6.33 1.74
CA ALA A 115 -12.18 -7.72 1.40
C ALA A 115 -10.96 -7.85 0.47
N ILE A 116 -10.83 -6.95 -0.51
CA ILE A 116 -9.67 -6.92 -1.42
C ILE A 116 -8.40 -6.48 -0.67
N SER A 117 -8.51 -5.48 0.21
CA SER A 117 -7.39 -5.03 1.04
C SER A 117 -6.94 -6.13 2.01
N ALA A 118 -7.86 -6.99 2.46
CA ALA A 118 -7.54 -8.15 3.29
C ALA A 118 -6.64 -9.17 2.55
N GLU A 119 -6.80 -9.36 1.24
CA GLU A 119 -5.88 -10.20 0.46
C GLU A 119 -4.44 -9.67 0.51
N ILE A 120 -4.28 -8.35 0.40
CA ILE A 120 -2.96 -7.70 0.50
C ILE A 120 -2.39 -7.88 1.92
N LEU A 121 -3.20 -7.64 2.95
CA LEU A 121 -2.78 -7.81 4.35
C LEU A 121 -2.42 -9.27 4.66
N ARG A 122 -3.14 -10.24 4.09
CA ARG A 122 -2.82 -11.66 4.20
C ARG A 122 -1.46 -11.97 3.58
N LYS A 123 -1.15 -11.41 2.40
CA LYS A 123 0.17 -11.54 1.77
C LYS A 123 1.27 -10.94 2.65
N MET A 124 1.03 -9.80 3.33
CA MET A 124 2.00 -9.22 4.27
C MET A 124 2.20 -10.11 5.50
N LYS A 125 1.12 -10.67 6.05
CA LYS A 125 1.15 -11.65 7.14
C LYS A 125 1.97 -12.87 6.75
N GLU A 126 1.67 -13.50 5.60
CA GLU A 126 2.40 -14.66 5.09
C GLU A 126 3.90 -14.38 4.88
N THR A 127 4.23 -13.19 4.38
CA THR A 127 5.63 -12.75 4.23
C THR A 127 6.33 -12.71 5.58
N ALA A 128 5.68 -12.15 6.61
CA ALA A 128 6.22 -12.11 7.97
C ALA A 128 6.33 -13.51 8.59
N GLU A 129 5.30 -14.34 8.46
CA GLU A 129 5.28 -15.73 8.97
C GLU A 129 6.37 -16.58 8.32
N SER A 130 6.56 -16.45 7.01
CA SER A 130 7.61 -17.17 6.27
C SER A 130 9.01 -16.79 6.74
N TYR A 131 9.23 -15.50 7.04
CA TYR A 131 10.52 -15.02 7.55
C TYR A 131 10.78 -15.44 9.00
N LEU A 132 9.75 -15.36 9.86
CA LEU A 132 9.88 -15.62 11.29
C LEU A 132 9.75 -17.09 11.67
N GLY A 133 9.12 -17.92 10.82
CA GLY A 133 8.82 -19.32 11.12
C GLY A 133 7.75 -19.52 12.20
N GLU A 134 6.94 -18.49 12.48
CA GLU A 134 5.88 -18.52 13.49
C GLU A 134 4.60 -17.84 13.00
N THR A 135 3.44 -18.23 13.55
CA THR A 135 2.15 -17.64 13.20
C THR A 135 2.02 -16.23 13.77
N ILE A 136 1.57 -15.29 12.94
CA ILE A 136 1.35 -13.89 13.30
C ILE A 136 -0.15 -13.63 13.40
N THR A 137 -0.56 -13.04 14.53
CA THR A 137 -1.96 -12.72 14.80
C THR A 137 -2.20 -11.24 15.08
N GLU A 138 -1.15 -10.45 15.29
CA GLU A 138 -1.27 -9.06 15.72
C GLU A 138 -0.48 -8.13 14.78
N ALA A 139 -1.08 -6.97 14.46
CA ALA A 139 -0.45 -5.99 13.58
C ALA A 139 -0.75 -4.54 13.98
N VAL A 140 0.16 -3.64 13.59
CA VAL A 140 -0.09 -2.22 13.41
C VAL A 140 -0.24 -1.97 11.90
N VAL A 141 -1.32 -1.30 11.50
CA VAL A 141 -1.59 -1.00 10.08
C VAL A 141 -1.65 0.52 9.88
N THR A 142 -1.06 1.00 8.79
CA THR A 142 -1.02 2.43 8.50
C THR A 142 -2.16 2.90 7.62
N VAL A 143 -2.53 4.16 7.80
CA VAL A 143 -3.51 4.86 6.96
C VAL A 143 -3.01 6.28 6.67
N PRO A 144 -3.42 6.91 5.56
CA PRO A 144 -3.21 8.34 5.35
C PRO A 144 -3.73 9.16 6.53
N ALA A 145 -3.02 10.24 6.88
CA ALA A 145 -3.39 11.06 8.02
C ALA A 145 -4.78 11.69 7.85
N TYR A 146 -5.14 12.02 6.62
CA TYR A 146 -6.41 12.66 6.26
C TYR A 146 -7.57 11.65 6.01
N PHE A 147 -7.40 10.37 6.38
CA PHE A 147 -8.49 9.40 6.36
C PHE A 147 -9.54 9.74 7.41
N ASN A 148 -10.81 9.70 6.98
CA ASN A 148 -11.95 9.83 7.89
C ASN A 148 -12.19 8.52 8.66
N ASP A 149 -13.09 8.57 9.64
CA ASP A 149 -13.42 7.42 10.48
C ASP A 149 -13.89 6.20 9.68
N SER A 150 -14.73 6.38 8.65
CA SER A 150 -15.19 5.28 7.78
C SER A 150 -14.03 4.53 7.10
N GLN A 151 -13.02 5.26 6.66
CA GLN A 151 -11.86 4.69 5.99
C GLN A 151 -10.92 3.98 6.98
N ARG A 152 -10.78 4.51 8.20
CA ARG A 152 -10.02 3.88 9.30
C ARG A 152 -10.65 2.58 9.75
N GLN A 153 -11.95 2.57 9.99
CA GLN A 153 -12.69 1.38 10.38
C GLN A 153 -12.64 0.32 9.28
N ALA A 154 -12.89 0.69 8.02
CA ALA A 154 -12.80 -0.22 6.88
C ALA A 154 -11.39 -0.84 6.72
N THR A 155 -10.33 -0.11 7.09
CA THR A 155 -8.96 -0.66 7.13
C THR A 155 -8.79 -1.65 8.29
N LYS A 156 -9.37 -1.37 9.45
CA LYS A 156 -9.37 -2.28 10.61
C LYS A 156 -10.12 -3.58 10.30
N ASP A 157 -11.27 -3.46 9.62
CA ASP A 157 -12.06 -4.61 9.18
C ASP A 157 -11.29 -5.47 8.16
N ALA A 158 -10.56 -4.84 7.23
CA ALA A 158 -9.67 -5.56 6.32
C ALA A 158 -8.61 -6.38 7.07
N GLY A 159 -8.04 -5.83 8.14
CA GLY A 159 -7.13 -6.56 9.04
C GLY A 159 -7.79 -7.77 9.69
N LYS A 160 -9.01 -7.58 10.22
CA LYS A 160 -9.81 -8.67 10.83
C LYS A 160 -10.09 -9.79 9.82
N ILE A 161 -10.51 -9.46 8.59
CA ILE A 161 -10.75 -10.42 7.49
C ILE A 161 -9.46 -11.16 7.13
N ALA A 162 -8.29 -10.50 7.19
CA ALA A 162 -6.99 -11.13 6.95
C ALA A 162 -6.53 -12.03 8.13
N GLY A 163 -7.31 -12.15 9.21
CA GLY A 163 -6.95 -12.90 10.41
C GLY A 163 -5.89 -12.20 11.25
N LEU A 164 -5.91 -10.86 11.27
CA LEU A 164 -5.03 -10.00 12.07
C LEU A 164 -5.86 -9.21 13.09
N ASP A 165 -5.47 -9.28 14.36
CA ASP A 165 -5.90 -8.32 15.37
C ASP A 165 -5.13 -7.02 15.20
N VAL A 166 -5.76 -6.00 14.64
CA VAL A 166 -5.16 -4.68 14.42
C VAL A 166 -5.12 -3.93 15.74
N LYS A 167 -3.98 -4.00 16.42
CA LYS A 167 -3.74 -3.37 17.72
C LYS A 167 -3.79 -1.85 17.64
N ARG A 168 -3.30 -1.30 16.53
CA ARG A 168 -3.33 0.15 16.29
C ARG A 168 -3.43 0.44 14.80
N ILE A 169 -4.26 1.43 14.46
CA ILE A 169 -4.19 2.17 13.21
C ILE A 169 -3.30 3.39 13.48
N ILE A 170 -2.27 3.60 12.68
CA ILE A 170 -1.35 4.73 12.79
C ILE A 170 -1.32 5.52 11.49
N ASN A 171 -1.20 6.85 11.57
CA ASN A 171 -1.07 7.69 10.38
C ASN A 171 0.29 7.49 9.71
N GLU A 172 0.32 7.41 8.37
CA GLU A 172 1.53 7.21 7.56
C GLU A 172 2.63 8.24 7.87
N PRO A 173 2.37 9.56 7.89
CA PRO A 173 3.41 10.52 8.21
C PRO A 173 3.89 10.42 9.67
N THR A 174 3.02 10.02 10.59
CA THR A 174 3.39 9.79 11.99
C THR A 174 4.29 8.56 12.14
N ALA A 175 4.00 7.48 11.43
CA ALA A 175 4.88 6.31 11.35
C ALA A 175 6.24 6.68 10.75
N ALA A 176 6.28 7.46 9.68
CA ALA A 176 7.53 7.91 9.09
C ALA A 176 8.36 8.78 10.04
N ALA A 177 7.70 9.63 10.86
CA ALA A 177 8.37 10.40 11.89
C ALA A 177 9.02 9.52 12.97
N LEU A 178 8.36 8.40 13.37
CA LEU A 178 8.95 7.42 14.28
C LEU A 178 10.23 6.80 13.69
N ALA A 179 10.19 6.41 12.42
CA ALA A 179 11.36 5.86 11.72
C ALA A 179 12.53 6.85 11.68
N TYR A 180 12.23 8.15 11.52
CA TYR A 180 13.22 9.20 11.50
C TYR A 180 13.75 9.56 12.90
N GLY A 181 12.88 9.60 13.90
CA GLY A 181 13.13 10.25 15.20
C GLY A 181 13.78 9.39 16.26
N LEU A 182 14.06 8.09 16.02
CA LEU A 182 14.71 7.21 17.02
C LEU A 182 16.15 7.60 17.37
N ASP A 183 16.78 8.48 16.59
CA ASP A 183 18.14 8.96 16.92
C ASP A 183 18.10 10.03 18.03
N LYS A 184 18.21 9.58 19.29
CA LYS A 184 18.19 10.40 20.53
C LYS A 184 19.21 11.55 20.57
N LYS A 185 20.15 11.63 19.63
CA LYS A 185 21.24 12.63 19.65
C LYS A 185 20.85 14.01 19.13
N ARG A 186 19.63 14.19 18.64
CA ARG A 186 19.27 15.38 17.85
C ARG A 186 18.54 16.47 18.64
N GLY A 187 18.04 16.23 19.88
CA GLY A 187 17.29 17.17 20.72
C GLY A 187 15.91 17.55 20.13
N ASP A 188 15.24 18.49 20.77
CA ASP A 188 13.90 18.96 20.39
C ASP A 188 13.89 19.58 18.99
N ARG A 189 12.88 19.26 18.18
CA ARG A 189 12.75 19.76 16.82
C ARG A 189 11.32 19.69 16.31
N LYS A 190 11.02 20.56 15.36
CA LYS A 190 9.80 20.56 14.57
C LYS A 190 10.11 20.09 13.16
N ILE A 191 9.40 19.09 12.71
CA ILE A 191 9.60 18.49 11.38
C ILE A 191 8.35 18.60 10.54
N ALA A 192 8.53 18.71 9.24
CA ALA A 192 7.45 18.53 8.27
C ALA A 192 7.63 17.18 7.58
N VAL A 193 6.65 16.30 7.67
CA VAL A 193 6.59 15.07 6.90
C VAL A 193 5.71 15.33 5.70
N TYR A 194 6.31 15.24 4.51
CA TYR A 194 5.65 15.40 3.21
C TYR A 194 5.55 14.04 2.56
N ASP A 195 4.36 13.46 2.59
CA ASP A 195 4.07 12.13 2.07
C ASP A 195 3.28 12.22 0.76
N LEU A 196 3.95 11.94 -0.37
CA LEU A 196 3.31 11.83 -1.68
C LEU A 196 3.45 10.39 -2.17
N GLY A 197 2.41 9.62 -1.87
CA GLY A 197 2.31 8.22 -2.22
C GLY A 197 1.77 7.95 -3.63
N GLY A 198 1.28 6.74 -3.85
CA GLY A 198 0.67 6.36 -5.13
C GLY A 198 -0.71 6.96 -5.36
N GLY A 199 -1.49 7.21 -4.32
CA GLY A 199 -2.88 7.63 -4.43
C GLY A 199 -3.30 8.81 -3.56
N THR A 200 -2.50 9.15 -2.54
CA THR A 200 -2.79 10.18 -1.55
C THR A 200 -1.59 11.09 -1.36
N PHE A 201 -1.87 12.31 -0.94
CA PHE A 201 -0.91 13.28 -0.46
C PHE A 201 -1.26 13.69 0.96
N ASP A 202 -0.31 13.61 1.88
CA ASP A 202 -0.44 14.07 3.26
C ASP A 202 0.76 14.92 3.66
N VAL A 203 0.51 15.92 4.48
CA VAL A 203 1.55 16.71 5.15
C VAL A 203 1.22 16.79 6.63
N SER A 204 2.18 16.46 7.49
CA SER A 204 2.04 16.59 8.94
C SER A 204 3.19 17.40 9.53
N ILE A 205 2.84 18.30 10.43
CA ILE A 205 3.79 19.05 11.23
C ILE A 205 3.88 18.39 12.59
N ILE A 206 5.07 17.91 12.95
CA ILE A 206 5.28 17.06 14.12
C ILE A 206 6.39 17.69 14.97
N GLU A 207 6.14 17.78 16.27
CA GLU A 207 7.14 18.10 17.28
C GLU A 207 7.73 16.82 17.86
N ILE A 208 9.04 16.74 17.91
CA ILE A 208 9.78 15.67 18.58
C ILE A 208 10.50 16.32 19.74
N ALA A 209 10.18 15.88 20.96
CA ALA A 209 10.79 16.37 22.18
C ALA A 209 11.32 15.22 23.04
N ASP A 210 12.37 15.48 23.81
CA ASP A 210 12.85 14.58 24.87
C ASP A 210 12.21 15.01 26.20
N VAL A 211 11.28 14.20 26.69
CA VAL A 211 10.60 14.43 27.96
C VAL A 211 10.98 13.32 28.93
N ASP A 212 11.75 13.64 29.97
CA ASP A 212 12.20 12.70 31.00
C ASP A 212 12.97 11.46 30.46
N GLY A 213 13.61 11.59 29.28
CA GLY A 213 14.38 10.52 28.61
C GLY A 213 13.55 9.67 27.66
N GLU A 214 12.28 9.99 27.46
CA GLU A 214 11.40 9.39 26.43
C GLU A 214 11.26 10.35 25.24
N ASN A 215 11.34 9.83 24.01
CA ASN A 215 11.04 10.59 22.82
C ASN A 215 9.52 10.74 22.68
N GLN A 216 9.02 11.94 22.85
CA GLN A 216 7.63 12.28 22.60
C GLN A 216 7.47 12.80 21.18
N PHE A 217 6.57 12.19 20.43
CA PHE A 217 6.16 12.62 19.10
C PHE A 217 4.76 13.20 19.20
N GLU A 218 4.62 14.48 18.95
CA GLU A 218 3.33 15.17 18.99
C GLU A 218 3.01 15.74 17.61
N VAL A 219 1.90 15.29 17.01
CA VAL A 219 1.38 15.86 15.77
C VAL A 219 0.72 17.20 16.12
N LEU A 220 1.24 18.29 15.57
CA LEU A 220 0.68 19.64 15.80
C LEU A 220 -0.45 19.95 14.83
N ALA A 221 -0.30 19.53 13.57
CA ALA A 221 -1.32 19.68 12.56
C ALA A 221 -1.09 18.70 11.41
N THR A 222 -2.18 18.33 10.73
CA THR A 222 -2.14 17.54 9.50
C THR A 222 -3.09 18.12 8.46
N ASN A 223 -2.73 17.98 7.19
CA ASN A 223 -3.57 18.32 6.04
C ASN A 223 -3.21 17.41 4.86
N GLY A 224 -4.03 17.38 3.81
CA GLY A 224 -3.74 16.53 2.65
C GLY A 224 -4.84 16.49 1.60
N ASP A 225 -4.59 15.63 0.60
CA ASP A 225 -5.54 15.30 -0.47
C ASP A 225 -5.60 13.78 -0.63
N THR A 226 -6.74 13.20 -0.33
CA THR A 226 -6.97 11.74 -0.42
C THR A 226 -7.15 11.24 -1.86
N PHE A 227 -6.92 12.11 -2.86
CA PHE A 227 -7.11 11.80 -4.27
C PHE A 227 -6.00 12.40 -5.17
N LEU A 228 -4.81 12.62 -4.63
CA LEU A 228 -3.64 13.12 -5.34
C LEU A 228 -2.44 12.21 -5.06
N GLY A 229 -1.88 11.59 -6.09
CA GLY A 229 -0.73 10.70 -5.94
C GLY A 229 -0.14 10.24 -7.27
N GLY A 230 0.84 9.34 -7.21
CA GLY A 230 1.60 8.84 -8.35
C GLY A 230 0.76 8.28 -9.50
N GLU A 231 -0.41 7.70 -9.22
CA GLU A 231 -1.39 7.24 -10.22
C GLU A 231 -1.88 8.39 -11.12
N ASP A 232 -2.00 9.61 -10.57
CA ASP A 232 -2.43 10.78 -11.35
C ASP A 232 -1.31 11.27 -12.27
N PHE A 233 -0.05 11.14 -11.83
CA PHE A 233 1.12 11.40 -12.66
C PHE A 233 1.23 10.39 -13.80
N ASP A 234 1.07 9.10 -13.51
CA ASP A 234 1.06 8.03 -14.53
C ASP A 234 -0.02 8.28 -15.58
N ARG A 235 -1.20 8.70 -15.14
CA ARG A 235 -2.31 9.03 -16.04
C ARG A 235 -1.97 10.18 -16.98
N ARG A 236 -1.34 11.26 -16.53
CA ARG A 236 -0.90 12.37 -17.40
C ARG A 236 0.07 11.90 -18.47
N ILE A 237 0.97 10.99 -18.12
CA ILE A 237 1.88 10.39 -19.08
C ILE A 237 1.10 9.51 -20.06
N MET A 238 0.22 8.63 -19.56
CA MET A 238 -0.59 7.73 -20.38
C MET A 238 -1.45 8.51 -21.39
N GLU A 239 -2.12 9.58 -20.96
CA GLU A 239 -2.89 10.48 -21.83
C GLU A 239 -2.02 11.11 -22.92
N HIS A 240 -0.79 11.50 -22.60
CA HIS A 240 0.17 11.99 -23.57
C HIS A 240 0.58 10.91 -24.57
N LEU A 241 0.91 9.69 -24.11
CA LEU A 241 1.25 8.55 -24.99
C LEU A 241 0.10 8.21 -25.93
N LEU A 242 -1.12 8.18 -25.42
CA LEU A 242 -2.34 7.94 -26.21
C LEU A 242 -2.54 9.01 -27.29
N SER A 243 -2.37 10.28 -26.92
CA SER A 243 -2.45 11.41 -27.87
C SER A 243 -1.41 11.29 -28.99
N GLU A 244 -0.17 10.95 -28.64
CA GLU A 244 0.90 10.78 -29.63
C GLU A 244 0.65 9.54 -30.52
N PHE A 245 0.16 8.44 -29.97
CA PHE A 245 -0.23 7.26 -30.73
C PHE A 245 -1.35 7.59 -31.74
N THR A 246 -2.40 8.29 -31.28
CA THR A 246 -3.50 8.74 -32.16
C THR A 246 -3.01 9.66 -33.28
N LYS A 247 -2.10 10.58 -33.01
CA LYS A 247 -1.48 11.45 -34.02
C LYS A 247 -0.69 10.67 -35.07
N GLN A 248 0.04 9.63 -34.63
CA GLN A 248 0.88 8.83 -35.52
C GLN A 248 0.09 7.85 -36.38
N THR A 249 -0.98 7.26 -35.82
CA THR A 249 -1.73 6.16 -36.45
C THR A 249 -3.13 6.52 -36.94
N GLY A 250 -3.69 7.61 -36.42
CA GLY A 250 -5.11 7.98 -36.65
C GLY A 250 -6.10 7.13 -35.86
N MET A 251 -5.65 6.23 -34.99
CA MET A 251 -6.49 5.28 -34.24
C MET A 251 -6.71 5.73 -32.80
N ASP A 252 -7.95 5.58 -32.32
CA ASP A 252 -8.31 5.68 -30.92
C ASP A 252 -8.36 4.28 -30.30
N ILE A 253 -7.60 4.06 -29.24
CA ILE A 253 -7.50 2.77 -28.52
C ILE A 253 -8.07 2.84 -27.10
N ASN A 254 -8.81 3.88 -26.74
CA ASN A 254 -9.42 3.99 -25.40
C ASN A 254 -10.35 2.81 -25.06
N ASN A 255 -10.93 2.16 -26.05
CA ASN A 255 -11.83 1.01 -25.88
C ASN A 255 -11.10 -0.35 -25.97
N ASP A 256 -9.78 -0.37 -26.00
CA ASP A 256 -8.96 -1.58 -25.95
C ASP A 256 -8.29 -1.68 -24.55
N PRO A 257 -8.87 -2.46 -23.61
CA PRO A 257 -8.36 -2.52 -22.24
C PRO A 257 -6.92 -3.02 -22.17
N GLN A 258 -6.50 -3.92 -23.06
CA GLN A 258 -5.15 -4.46 -23.10
C GLN A 258 -4.15 -3.39 -23.57
N ALA A 259 -4.51 -2.64 -24.61
CA ALA A 259 -3.66 -1.54 -25.11
C ALA A 259 -3.53 -0.42 -24.05
N VAL A 260 -4.65 -0.05 -23.40
CA VAL A 260 -4.65 0.94 -22.31
C VAL A 260 -3.81 0.48 -21.13
N GLN A 261 -3.91 -0.79 -20.71
CA GLN A 261 -3.09 -1.34 -19.62
C GLN A 261 -1.59 -1.31 -19.96
N ARG A 262 -1.22 -1.66 -21.20
CA ARG A 262 0.18 -1.59 -21.67
C ARG A 262 0.70 -0.14 -21.70
N LEU A 263 -0.14 0.83 -22.06
CA LEU A 263 0.22 2.25 -21.98
C LEU A 263 0.41 2.69 -20.52
N LYS A 264 -0.44 2.24 -19.58
CA LYS A 264 -0.32 2.52 -18.15
C LYS A 264 1.02 2.00 -17.59
N GLU A 265 1.36 0.75 -17.88
CA GLU A 265 2.63 0.16 -17.43
C GLU A 265 3.85 0.89 -18.01
N ALA A 266 3.78 1.27 -19.28
CA ALA A 266 4.84 2.05 -19.92
C ALA A 266 4.96 3.46 -19.32
N ALA A 267 3.84 4.08 -18.94
CA ALA A 267 3.82 5.39 -18.30
C ALA A 267 4.46 5.33 -16.90
N GLU A 268 4.06 4.36 -16.06
CA GLU A 268 4.65 4.12 -14.73
C GLU A 268 6.17 3.89 -14.85
N LYS A 269 6.58 2.99 -15.74
CA LYS A 269 7.99 2.70 -15.98
C LYS A 269 8.77 3.95 -16.43
N ALA A 270 8.23 4.70 -17.38
CA ALA A 270 8.86 5.93 -17.86
C ALA A 270 8.99 6.98 -16.75
N LYS A 271 7.97 7.14 -15.89
CA LYS A 271 8.01 8.03 -14.72
C LYS A 271 9.15 7.66 -13.78
N ILE A 272 9.29 6.37 -13.46
CA ILE A 272 10.35 5.86 -12.58
C ILE A 272 11.73 6.10 -13.20
N GLU A 273 11.92 5.77 -14.46
CA GLU A 273 13.22 5.97 -15.16
C GLU A 273 13.58 7.45 -15.25
N LEU A 274 12.64 8.32 -15.55
CA LEU A 274 12.85 9.77 -15.65
C LEU A 274 13.13 10.45 -14.30
N SER A 275 12.92 9.79 -13.19
CA SER A 275 13.41 10.27 -11.88
C SER A 275 14.95 10.23 -11.80
N ASN A 276 15.60 9.32 -12.53
CA ASN A 276 17.05 9.15 -12.52
C ASN A 276 17.74 9.58 -13.83
N GLN A 277 16.99 9.60 -14.96
CA GLN A 277 17.51 9.86 -16.30
C GLN A 277 16.88 11.13 -16.89
N ALA A 278 17.56 11.77 -17.84
CA ALA A 278 17.04 12.96 -18.54
C ALA A 278 16.03 12.61 -19.63
N GLN A 279 16.05 11.41 -20.15
CA GLN A 279 15.13 10.88 -21.16
C GLN A 279 15.02 9.37 -21.08
N THR A 280 13.92 8.82 -21.59
CA THR A 280 13.69 7.38 -21.73
C THR A 280 12.99 7.08 -23.05
N ASP A 281 13.22 5.87 -23.59
CA ASP A 281 12.57 5.40 -24.82
C ASP A 281 11.40 4.49 -24.45
N ILE A 282 10.24 4.82 -25.02
CA ILE A 282 9.00 4.05 -24.86
C ILE A 282 8.80 3.29 -26.17
N ASN A 283 8.91 1.96 -26.10
CA ASN A 283 8.72 1.06 -27.23
C ASN A 283 7.63 0.04 -26.90
N LEU A 284 6.47 0.19 -27.53
CA LEU A 284 5.33 -0.72 -27.40
C LEU A 284 5.01 -1.35 -28.76
N PRO A 285 5.67 -2.46 -29.11
CA PRO A 285 5.40 -3.18 -30.35
C PRO A 285 4.03 -3.84 -30.26
N TYR A 286 3.32 -3.94 -31.40
CA TYR A 286 2.00 -4.59 -31.51
C TYR A 286 1.00 -4.07 -30.46
N LEU A 287 0.91 -2.76 -30.31
CA LEU A 287 0.01 -2.14 -29.34
C LEU A 287 -1.46 -2.41 -29.70
N THR A 288 -1.78 -2.32 -30.99
CA THR A 288 -3.07 -2.70 -31.59
C THR A 288 -2.87 -3.04 -33.06
N ALA A 289 -3.94 -3.37 -33.80
CA ALA A 289 -3.90 -3.64 -35.23
C ALA A 289 -5.15 -3.13 -35.95
N ASP A 290 -4.99 -2.75 -37.23
CA ASP A 290 -6.09 -2.48 -38.16
C ASP A 290 -5.95 -3.30 -39.44
N SER A 291 -6.77 -3.01 -40.43
CA SER A 291 -6.74 -3.68 -41.74
C SER A 291 -5.41 -3.52 -42.50
N SER A 292 -4.58 -2.54 -42.15
CA SER A 292 -3.24 -2.31 -42.73
C SER A 292 -2.11 -3.04 -41.98
N GLY A 293 -2.45 -3.71 -40.86
CA GLY A 293 -1.51 -4.47 -40.05
C GLY A 293 -1.30 -3.92 -38.63
N PRO A 294 -0.29 -4.45 -37.91
CA PRO A 294 -0.02 -4.06 -36.54
C PRO A 294 0.45 -2.61 -36.43
N LYS A 295 0.08 -1.97 -35.34
CA LYS A 295 0.48 -0.61 -34.97
C LYS A 295 1.35 -0.65 -33.72
N HIS A 296 2.37 0.17 -33.71
CA HIS A 296 3.37 0.26 -32.65
C HIS A 296 3.46 1.69 -32.16
N LEU A 297 3.79 1.87 -30.88
CA LEU A 297 4.19 3.17 -30.36
C LEU A 297 5.71 3.13 -30.09
N ASN A 298 6.45 4.03 -30.72
CA ASN A 298 7.87 4.22 -30.44
C ASN A 298 8.14 5.72 -30.34
N MET A 299 8.57 6.15 -29.16
CA MET A 299 8.88 7.56 -28.91
C MET A 299 9.85 7.71 -27.72
N THR A 300 10.57 8.82 -27.69
CA THR A 300 11.39 9.24 -26.56
C THR A 300 10.63 10.25 -25.72
N LEU A 301 10.54 10.03 -24.41
CA LEU A 301 9.99 10.97 -23.44
C LEU A 301 11.15 11.58 -22.63
N THR A 302 11.16 12.93 -22.53
CA THR A 302 12.16 13.64 -21.72
C THR A 302 11.62 13.99 -20.34
N ARG A 303 12.51 14.12 -19.33
CA ARG A 303 12.14 14.61 -17.99
C ARG A 303 11.46 15.98 -18.05
N ALA A 304 11.98 16.91 -18.84
CA ALA A 304 11.39 18.24 -18.99
C ALA A 304 9.94 18.18 -19.54
N LYS A 305 9.66 17.23 -20.46
CA LYS A 305 8.29 17.02 -20.93
C LYS A 305 7.40 16.43 -19.85
N LEU A 306 7.87 15.42 -19.11
CA LEU A 306 7.15 14.87 -17.96
C LEU A 306 6.83 15.97 -16.95
N GLU A 307 7.81 16.76 -16.52
CA GLU A 307 7.63 17.86 -15.56
C GLU A 307 6.58 18.87 -16.01
N SER A 308 6.55 19.19 -17.32
CA SER A 308 5.53 20.07 -17.88
C SER A 308 4.12 19.47 -17.91
N LEU A 309 3.99 18.14 -17.96
CA LEU A 309 2.69 17.44 -17.95
C LEU A 309 2.05 17.38 -16.56
N VAL A 310 2.88 17.46 -15.51
CA VAL A 310 2.46 17.23 -14.13
C VAL A 310 2.69 18.42 -13.20
N GLU A 311 3.07 19.58 -13.74
CA GLU A 311 3.40 20.78 -12.96
C GLU A 311 2.25 21.22 -12.04
N ASP A 312 1.02 21.19 -12.54
CA ASP A 312 -0.19 21.52 -11.79
C ASP A 312 -0.40 20.56 -10.59
N LEU A 313 -0.12 19.27 -10.76
CA LEU A 313 -0.22 18.27 -9.67
C LEU A 313 0.81 18.53 -8.57
N VAL A 314 2.04 18.90 -8.95
CA VAL A 314 3.09 19.22 -7.96
C VAL A 314 2.74 20.50 -7.21
N VAL A 315 2.32 21.56 -7.90
CA VAL A 315 1.94 22.83 -7.26
C VAL A 315 0.74 22.67 -6.32
N GLN A 316 -0.21 21.79 -6.65
CA GLN A 316 -1.38 21.51 -5.83
C GLN A 316 -1.01 21.01 -4.42
N THR A 317 0.13 20.35 -4.23
CA THR A 317 0.59 19.86 -2.92
C THR A 317 0.99 20.98 -1.95
N ILE A 318 1.27 22.18 -2.45
CA ILE A 318 1.81 23.29 -1.63
C ILE A 318 0.73 23.96 -0.77
N GLU A 319 -0.52 23.99 -1.23
CA GLU A 319 -1.58 24.63 -0.45
C GLU A 319 -1.91 23.88 0.85
N PRO A 320 -1.99 22.53 0.88
CA PRO A 320 -2.05 21.77 2.14
C PRO A 320 -0.87 22.04 3.07
N CYS A 321 0.36 22.23 2.53
CA CYS A 321 1.52 22.55 3.35
C CYS A 321 1.38 23.90 4.06
N LYS A 322 0.88 24.93 3.37
CA LYS A 322 0.59 26.25 3.98
C LYS A 322 -0.48 26.14 5.06
N THR A 323 -1.53 25.36 4.79
CA THR A 323 -2.64 25.16 5.73
C THR A 323 -2.15 24.45 6.99
N ALA A 324 -1.37 23.38 6.86
CA ALA A 324 -0.82 22.65 8.01
C ALA A 324 0.10 23.54 8.88
N LEU A 325 0.97 24.34 8.28
CA LEU A 325 1.80 25.29 9.01
C LEU A 325 0.97 26.35 9.75
N LYS A 326 -0.06 26.89 9.10
CA LYS A 326 -0.97 27.86 9.70
C LYS A 326 -1.73 27.25 10.88
N ASP A 327 -2.26 26.05 10.73
CA ASP A 327 -3.00 25.33 11.78
C ASP A 327 -2.09 24.99 12.97
N ALA A 328 -0.81 24.67 12.71
CA ALA A 328 0.20 24.48 13.75
C ALA A 328 0.67 25.80 14.42
N GLY A 329 0.25 26.95 13.91
CA GLY A 329 0.72 28.26 14.41
C GLY A 329 2.19 28.54 14.10
N LEU A 330 2.78 27.90 13.09
CA LEU A 330 4.20 27.93 12.76
C LEU A 330 4.46 28.63 11.42
N LYS A 331 5.68 29.12 11.27
CA LYS A 331 6.23 29.63 10.01
C LYS A 331 7.15 28.56 9.40
N VAL A 332 7.40 28.68 8.11
CA VAL A 332 8.37 27.83 7.41
C VAL A 332 9.74 27.81 8.09
N SER A 333 10.18 28.97 8.63
CA SER A 333 11.46 29.10 9.34
C SER A 333 11.55 28.30 10.66
N ASP A 334 10.43 27.88 11.21
CA ASP A 334 10.36 27.15 12.48
C ASP A 334 10.53 25.64 12.27
N ILE A 335 10.51 25.19 11.01
CA ILE A 335 10.72 23.79 10.64
C ILE A 335 12.21 23.48 10.57
N ASN A 336 12.65 22.51 11.35
CA ASN A 336 14.05 22.11 11.44
C ASN A 336 14.46 21.13 10.34
N ASP A 337 13.58 20.18 10.00
CA ASP A 337 13.82 19.16 8.98
C ASP A 337 12.54 18.90 8.16
N VAL A 338 12.72 18.59 6.88
CA VAL A 338 11.65 18.14 5.99
C VAL A 338 11.95 16.71 5.57
N ILE A 339 11.00 15.80 5.81
CA ILE A 339 11.12 14.38 5.50
C ILE A 339 10.23 14.08 4.32
N LEU A 340 10.78 13.44 3.29
CA LEU A 340 10.04 12.98 2.11
C LEU A 340 9.67 11.51 2.28
N VAL A 341 8.40 11.23 2.10
CA VAL A 341 7.80 9.89 2.19
C VAL A 341 6.97 9.63 0.94
N GLY A 342 6.79 8.34 0.60
CA GLY A 342 6.07 7.93 -0.60
C GLY A 342 6.93 7.95 -1.86
N GLY A 343 6.73 6.95 -2.72
CA GLY A 343 7.57 6.75 -3.91
C GLY A 343 7.55 7.90 -4.90
N GLN A 344 6.47 8.69 -4.96
CA GLN A 344 6.34 9.82 -5.87
C GLN A 344 7.28 10.99 -5.49
N THR A 345 7.73 11.09 -4.24
CA THR A 345 8.72 12.08 -3.79
C THR A 345 10.11 11.86 -4.36
N ARG A 346 10.37 10.73 -5.01
CA ARG A 346 11.63 10.48 -5.74
C ARG A 346 11.77 11.36 -6.99
N MET A 347 10.68 11.93 -7.49
CA MET A 347 10.67 12.80 -8.65
C MET A 347 11.42 14.11 -8.36
N PRO A 348 12.44 14.50 -9.17
CA PRO A 348 13.23 15.72 -8.94
C PRO A 348 12.37 16.99 -8.83
N LYS A 349 11.37 17.17 -9.69
CA LYS A 349 10.47 18.33 -9.66
C LYS A 349 9.74 18.47 -8.31
N VAL A 350 9.32 17.36 -7.68
CA VAL A 350 8.70 17.36 -6.35
C VAL A 350 9.72 17.81 -5.30
N GLN A 351 10.94 17.27 -5.34
CA GLN A 351 12.01 17.64 -4.40
C GLN A 351 12.38 19.13 -4.51
N ASP A 352 12.47 19.65 -5.73
CA ASP A 352 12.78 21.05 -6.00
C ASP A 352 11.66 21.98 -5.50
N GLU A 353 10.39 21.61 -5.68
CA GLU A 353 9.25 22.38 -5.22
C GLU A 353 9.18 22.42 -3.69
N VAL A 354 9.37 21.26 -3.03
CA VAL A 354 9.42 21.17 -1.56
C VAL A 354 10.60 21.98 -1.00
N LYS A 355 11.79 21.87 -1.62
CA LYS A 355 12.95 22.69 -1.25
C LYS A 355 12.68 24.18 -1.41
N SER A 356 12.04 24.58 -2.51
CA SER A 356 11.69 25.97 -2.77
C SER A 356 10.72 26.51 -1.72
N PHE A 357 9.70 25.72 -1.36
CA PHE A 357 8.70 26.11 -0.38
C PHE A 357 9.26 26.18 1.05
N PHE A 358 9.96 25.14 1.51
CA PHE A 358 10.51 25.08 2.87
C PHE A 358 11.85 25.82 3.02
N GLY A 359 12.49 26.25 1.93
CA GLY A 359 13.76 26.98 1.96
C GLY A 359 14.96 26.15 2.39
N GLN A 360 14.83 24.82 2.44
CA GLN A 360 15.86 23.89 2.85
C GLN A 360 15.81 22.57 2.08
N GLU A 361 16.94 21.85 2.04
CA GLU A 361 17.00 20.52 1.41
C GLU A 361 16.21 19.51 2.24
N PRO A 362 15.27 18.77 1.60
CA PRO A 362 14.63 17.66 2.26
C PRO A 362 15.63 16.55 2.64
N ARG A 363 15.35 15.85 3.73
CA ARG A 363 16.17 14.72 4.20
C ARG A 363 16.07 13.55 3.24
N LYS A 364 17.23 12.88 3.03
CA LYS A 364 17.38 11.72 2.12
C LYS A 364 17.94 10.48 2.82
N ASP A 365 18.10 10.53 4.12
CA ASP A 365 18.63 9.43 4.96
C ASP A 365 17.56 8.40 5.34
N VAL A 366 16.30 8.67 5.07
CA VAL A 366 15.19 7.72 5.22
C VAL A 366 14.75 7.25 3.84
N ASN A 367 14.58 5.93 3.65
CA ASN A 367 14.03 5.40 2.41
C ASN A 367 12.52 5.71 2.34
N PRO A 368 12.06 6.51 1.38
CA PRO A 368 10.67 6.95 1.31
C PRO A 368 9.66 5.82 1.08
N ASP A 369 10.10 4.66 0.57
CA ASP A 369 9.24 3.51 0.33
C ASP A 369 9.13 2.58 1.56
N GLU A 370 9.98 2.75 2.59
CA GLU A 370 10.09 1.86 3.73
C GLU A 370 9.81 2.55 5.07
N ALA A 371 9.96 3.87 5.11
CA ALA A 371 9.87 4.66 6.34
C ALA A 371 8.57 4.41 7.11
N VAL A 372 7.46 4.32 6.41
CA VAL A 372 6.13 4.09 6.99
C VAL A 372 6.03 2.70 7.63
N ALA A 373 6.47 1.65 6.93
CA ALA A 373 6.48 0.29 7.47
C ALA A 373 7.44 0.14 8.67
N ILE A 374 8.62 0.77 8.59
CA ILE A 374 9.58 0.81 9.70
C ILE A 374 8.94 1.45 10.93
N GLY A 375 8.29 2.60 10.78
CA GLY A 375 7.60 3.28 11.88
C GLY A 375 6.45 2.47 12.46
N ALA A 376 5.67 1.80 11.60
CA ALA A 376 4.63 0.86 12.04
C ALA A 376 5.24 -0.33 12.82
N GLY A 377 6.38 -0.85 12.40
CA GLY A 377 7.14 -1.89 13.11
C GLY A 377 7.62 -1.42 14.48
N ILE A 378 8.14 -0.19 14.58
CA ILE A 378 8.53 0.43 15.85
C ILE A 378 7.32 0.56 16.78
N GLN A 379 6.18 1.03 16.27
CA GLN A 379 4.94 1.11 17.05
C GLN A 379 4.47 -0.29 17.51
N GLY A 380 4.66 -1.32 16.69
CA GLY A 380 4.46 -2.71 17.09
C GLY A 380 5.36 -3.10 18.27
N GLY A 381 6.63 -2.73 18.24
CA GLY A 381 7.59 -2.93 19.33
C GLY A 381 7.22 -2.17 20.62
N VAL A 382 6.64 -0.96 20.50
CA VAL A 382 6.11 -0.22 21.66
C VAL A 382 4.94 -0.99 22.29
N LEU A 383 4.02 -1.52 21.48
CA LEU A 383 2.85 -2.26 21.96
C LEU A 383 3.22 -3.63 22.56
N SER A 384 4.26 -4.30 22.05
CA SER A 384 4.78 -5.55 22.64
C SER A 384 5.68 -5.32 23.85
N GLY A 385 6.12 -4.08 24.11
CA GLY A 385 7.00 -3.71 25.21
C GLY A 385 8.50 -3.88 24.91
N ASP A 386 8.86 -4.16 23.66
CA ASP A 386 10.25 -4.27 23.19
C ASP A 386 10.91 -2.89 23.07
N VAL A 387 10.13 -1.85 22.74
CA VAL A 387 10.53 -0.43 22.69
C VAL A 387 9.84 0.31 23.84
N LYS A 388 10.59 0.97 24.71
CA LYS A 388 10.03 1.57 25.95
C LYS A 388 10.03 3.08 25.99
N ASP A 389 10.88 3.75 25.24
CA ASP A 389 11.16 5.17 25.39
C ASP A 389 10.52 5.99 24.26
N VAL A 390 9.28 5.66 23.86
CA VAL A 390 8.55 6.33 22.77
C VAL A 390 7.10 6.56 23.16
N LEU A 391 6.67 7.81 23.16
CA LEU A 391 5.27 8.21 23.31
C LEU A 391 4.80 8.88 22.01
N LEU A 392 3.68 8.42 21.47
CA LEU A 392 3.08 8.95 20.25
C LEU A 392 1.71 9.56 20.56
N LEU A 393 1.59 10.86 20.29
CA LEU A 393 0.35 11.62 20.35
C LEU A 393 -0.06 12.07 18.94
N ASP A 394 -1.15 11.51 18.45
CA ASP A 394 -1.72 11.82 17.13
C ASP A 394 -2.88 12.81 17.26
N VAL A 395 -3.44 13.29 16.16
CA VAL A 395 -4.54 14.27 16.16
C VAL A 395 -5.68 13.82 15.24
N THR A 396 -6.91 14.28 15.54
CA THR A 396 -8.03 14.14 14.61
C THR A 396 -7.85 15.08 13.40
N PRO A 397 -7.95 14.59 12.15
CA PRO A 397 -7.71 15.41 10.97
C PRO A 397 -8.84 16.39 10.65
N LEU A 398 -10.05 16.13 11.16
CA LEU A 398 -11.25 16.89 10.89
C LEU A 398 -12.06 17.12 12.17
N SER A 399 -12.76 18.27 12.24
CA SER A 399 -13.69 18.56 13.33
C SER A 399 -14.88 17.61 13.34
N LEU A 400 -15.37 17.33 14.53
CA LEU A 400 -16.51 16.46 14.79
C LEU A 400 -17.60 17.22 15.53
N GLY A 401 -18.84 17.01 15.14
CA GLY A 401 -19.95 17.73 15.72
C GLY A 401 -21.30 17.08 15.41
N ILE A 402 -22.35 17.79 15.75
CA ILE A 402 -23.72 17.38 15.46
C ILE A 402 -24.46 18.48 14.71
N GLU A 403 -25.50 18.08 13.97
CA GLU A 403 -26.48 19.01 13.41
C GLU A 403 -27.36 19.59 14.53
N THR A 404 -27.46 20.89 14.56
CA THR A 404 -28.32 21.63 15.50
C THR A 404 -29.40 22.42 14.78
N LEU A 405 -30.27 23.11 15.54
CA LEU A 405 -31.39 23.84 14.98
C LEU A 405 -30.98 24.81 13.87
N GLY A 406 -31.70 24.75 12.73
CA GLY A 406 -31.38 25.55 11.54
C GLY A 406 -30.40 24.87 10.55
N GLY A 407 -30.06 23.58 10.77
CA GLY A 407 -29.16 22.85 9.88
C GLY A 407 -27.70 23.31 9.99
N VAL A 408 -27.31 23.80 11.17
CA VAL A 408 -25.94 24.26 11.47
C VAL A 408 -25.15 23.14 12.14
N THR A 409 -23.86 23.04 11.85
CA THR A 409 -22.93 22.13 12.52
C THR A 409 -22.42 22.79 13.80
N THR A 410 -22.68 22.17 14.94
CA THR A 410 -22.05 22.52 16.22
C THR A 410 -20.90 21.56 16.48
N LYS A 411 -19.65 22.08 16.46
CA LYS A 411 -18.44 21.30 16.70
C LYS A 411 -18.29 21.02 18.19
N LEU A 412 -17.99 19.76 18.54
CA LEU A 412 -17.64 19.34 19.90
C LEU A 412 -16.14 19.04 20.00
N ILE A 413 -15.54 18.53 18.96
CA ILE A 413 -14.09 18.30 18.86
C ILE A 413 -13.58 19.02 17.62
N GLU A 414 -12.64 19.95 17.80
CA GLU A 414 -12.02 20.68 16.70
C GLU A 414 -10.96 19.80 15.99
N LYS A 415 -10.72 20.07 14.71
CA LYS A 415 -9.60 19.47 13.99
C LYS A 415 -8.27 19.70 14.71
N ASN A 416 -7.33 18.80 14.53
CA ASN A 416 -6.00 18.83 15.19
C ASN A 416 -6.06 18.73 16.73
N THR A 417 -7.17 18.23 17.27
CA THR A 417 -7.24 17.86 18.70
C THR A 417 -6.50 16.54 18.92
N THR A 418 -5.59 16.51 19.90
CA THR A 418 -4.81 15.31 20.27
C THR A 418 -5.72 14.15 20.67
N ILE A 419 -5.43 12.96 20.19
CA ILE A 419 -6.18 11.73 20.49
C ILE A 419 -5.29 10.72 21.25
N PRO A 420 -5.90 9.88 22.16
CA PRO A 420 -7.33 9.77 22.45
C PRO A 420 -7.92 10.98 23.18
N THR A 421 -9.18 11.31 22.91
CA THR A 421 -9.85 12.44 23.54
C THR A 421 -11.33 12.18 23.74
N LYS A 422 -11.94 12.91 24.70
CA LYS A 422 -13.35 12.87 24.98
C LYS A 422 -13.89 14.28 25.18
N ALA A 423 -15.00 14.60 24.53
CA ALA A 423 -15.71 15.87 24.72
C ALA A 423 -17.21 15.62 24.89
N ASP A 424 -17.83 16.43 25.73
CA ASP A 424 -19.27 16.40 25.95
C ASP A 424 -19.87 17.79 25.93
N GLN A 425 -21.12 17.87 25.48
CA GLN A 425 -21.90 19.11 25.50
C GLN A 425 -23.37 18.81 25.75
N VAL A 426 -24.04 19.70 26.52
CA VAL A 426 -25.47 19.58 26.82
C VAL A 426 -26.26 20.38 25.81
N PHE A 427 -27.23 19.70 25.19
CA PHE A 427 -28.19 20.26 24.24
C PHE A 427 -29.60 20.17 24.84
N SER A 428 -30.61 20.71 24.16
CA SER A 428 -31.99 20.65 24.57
C SER A 428 -32.93 20.40 23.38
N THR A 429 -34.21 20.17 23.69
CA THR A 429 -35.26 20.02 22.66
C THR A 429 -35.58 21.34 21.98
N ALA A 430 -35.88 21.28 20.67
CA ALA A 430 -36.22 22.42 19.82
C ALA A 430 -37.73 22.78 19.88
N GLU A 431 -38.60 21.82 20.27
CA GLU A 431 -40.06 21.97 20.31
C GLU A 431 -40.63 21.62 21.68
N ASP A 432 -41.80 22.17 21.98
CA ASP A 432 -42.52 21.85 23.19
C ASP A 432 -43.07 20.41 23.14
N ASN A 433 -42.95 19.70 24.28
CA ASN A 433 -43.42 18.32 24.45
C ASN A 433 -42.73 17.31 23.50
N GLN A 434 -41.55 17.61 23.02
CA GLN A 434 -40.75 16.70 22.21
C GLN A 434 -40.26 15.52 23.06
N THR A 435 -40.59 14.28 22.63
CA THR A 435 -40.27 13.04 23.36
C THR A 435 -39.12 12.24 22.77
N ALA A 436 -38.54 12.73 21.66
CA ALA A 436 -37.38 12.14 21.02
C ALA A 436 -36.51 13.23 20.37
N VAL A 437 -35.20 13.03 20.32
CA VAL A 437 -34.27 13.86 19.58
C VAL A 437 -33.43 12.98 18.65
N THR A 438 -33.26 13.40 17.41
CA THR A 438 -32.37 12.76 16.47
C THR A 438 -30.98 13.40 16.59
N ILE A 439 -29.98 12.61 16.88
CA ILE A 439 -28.57 13.02 16.87
C ILE A 439 -27.99 12.69 15.50
N HIS A 440 -27.67 13.71 14.72
CA HIS A 440 -27.00 13.57 13.43
C HIS A 440 -25.54 13.94 13.60
N VAL A 441 -24.67 12.94 13.53
CA VAL A 441 -23.24 13.07 13.75
C VAL A 441 -22.55 13.44 12.44
N LEU A 442 -21.69 14.45 12.49
CA LEU A 442 -21.05 15.07 11.33
C LEU A 442 -19.53 15.16 11.52
N GLN A 443 -18.80 15.06 10.41
CA GLN A 443 -17.36 15.30 10.34
C GLN A 443 -17.05 16.29 9.21
N GLY A 444 -16.29 17.33 9.51
CA GLY A 444 -15.88 18.34 8.54
C GLY A 444 -15.88 19.77 9.11
N GLU A 445 -15.49 20.72 8.26
CA GLU A 445 -15.23 22.11 8.65
C GLU A 445 -16.35 23.08 8.24
N ARG A 446 -17.38 22.59 7.54
CA ARG A 446 -18.44 23.45 7.01
C ARG A 446 -19.46 23.80 8.11
N GLU A 447 -19.93 25.05 8.08
CA GLU A 447 -20.99 25.53 8.98
C GLU A 447 -22.35 24.86 8.73
N ARG A 448 -22.66 24.57 7.46
CA ARG A 448 -23.89 23.88 7.08
C ARG A 448 -23.73 22.37 7.27
N ALA A 449 -24.65 21.77 8.02
CA ALA A 449 -24.66 20.35 8.30
C ALA A 449 -24.65 19.46 7.04
N GLN A 450 -25.42 19.85 6.03
CA GLN A 450 -25.52 19.11 4.75
C GLN A 450 -24.23 19.09 3.92
N ASP A 451 -23.33 20.04 4.16
CA ASP A 451 -22.07 20.20 3.44
C ASP A 451 -20.92 19.43 4.11
N ASN A 452 -21.18 18.81 5.26
CA ASN A 452 -20.27 17.96 6.01
C ASN A 452 -20.55 16.48 5.78
N LYS A 453 -19.58 15.63 6.09
CA LYS A 453 -19.72 14.19 6.03
C LYS A 453 -20.64 13.70 7.14
N SER A 454 -21.76 13.06 6.78
CA SER A 454 -22.60 12.36 7.74
C SER A 454 -21.91 11.06 8.17
N LEU A 455 -21.65 10.92 9.47
CA LEU A 455 -21.12 9.69 10.07
C LEU A 455 -22.23 8.75 10.53
N GLY A 456 -23.41 9.29 10.85
CA GLY A 456 -24.56 8.48 11.25
C GLY A 456 -25.66 9.29 11.91
N ARG A 457 -26.82 8.65 12.09
CA ARG A 457 -27.94 9.23 12.81
C ARG A 457 -28.52 8.20 13.77
N PHE A 458 -28.93 8.65 14.96
CA PHE A 458 -29.64 7.82 15.91
C PHE A 458 -30.62 8.65 16.75
N ASP A 459 -31.66 8.01 17.27
CA ASP A 459 -32.70 8.67 18.01
C ASP A 459 -32.55 8.34 19.50
N LEU A 460 -32.53 9.37 20.34
CA LEU A 460 -32.76 9.24 21.76
C LEU A 460 -34.27 9.43 22.00
N THR A 461 -34.95 8.36 22.39
CA THR A 461 -36.42 8.32 22.64
C THR A 461 -36.76 8.35 24.12
N ASP A 462 -38.06 8.48 24.40
CA ASP A 462 -38.63 8.49 25.75
C ASP A 462 -38.12 9.63 26.66
N ILE A 463 -37.84 10.77 26.04
CA ILE A 463 -37.57 12.00 26.76
C ILE A 463 -38.88 12.50 27.37
N PRO A 464 -38.90 12.93 28.67
CA PRO A 464 -40.09 13.49 29.27
C PRO A 464 -40.63 14.71 28.51
N ALA A 465 -41.91 14.71 28.19
CA ALA A 465 -42.56 15.82 27.52
C ALA A 465 -42.51 17.08 28.41
N LYS A 466 -41.71 18.06 28.00
CA LYS A 466 -41.50 19.35 28.70
C LYS A 466 -41.46 20.50 27.69
N PRO A 467 -41.60 21.74 28.16
CA PRO A 467 -41.35 22.91 27.33
C PRO A 467 -39.94 22.84 26.71
N ARG A 468 -39.81 23.32 25.48
CA ARG A 468 -38.52 23.40 24.76
C ARG A 468 -37.46 24.10 25.61
N GLY A 469 -36.23 23.66 25.50
CA GLY A 469 -35.08 24.23 26.23
C GLY A 469 -34.92 23.70 27.66
N LEU A 470 -35.89 22.95 28.23
CA LEU A 470 -35.77 22.39 29.58
C LEU A 470 -35.12 21.00 29.65
N PRO A 471 -35.41 20.04 28.75
CA PRO A 471 -34.70 18.76 28.74
C PRO A 471 -33.19 18.97 28.53
N GLN A 472 -32.37 18.17 29.25
CA GLN A 472 -30.91 18.24 29.18
C GLN A 472 -30.38 16.96 28.53
N ILE A 473 -30.00 17.06 27.29
CA ILE A 473 -29.45 15.95 26.49
C ILE A 473 -27.94 16.12 26.38
N GLU A 474 -27.21 15.33 27.12
CA GLU A 474 -25.73 15.29 27.06
C GLU A 474 -25.29 14.44 25.90
N VAL A 475 -24.59 15.04 24.94
CA VAL A 475 -23.99 14.34 23.81
C VAL A 475 -22.48 14.22 24.09
N ILE A 476 -21.97 13.00 24.00
CA ILE A 476 -20.58 12.67 24.31
C ILE A 476 -19.92 12.10 23.07
N PHE A 477 -18.79 12.66 22.68
CA PHE A 477 -17.86 12.13 21.68
C PHE A 477 -16.66 11.54 22.38
N ASP A 478 -16.28 10.32 22.04
CA ASP A 478 -15.15 9.59 22.58
C ASP A 478 -14.33 9.04 21.40
N ILE A 479 -13.09 9.53 21.21
CA ILE A 479 -12.19 9.11 20.16
C ILE A 479 -11.08 8.29 20.78
N ASP A 480 -10.90 7.06 20.29
CA ASP A 480 -9.81 6.20 20.74
C ASP A 480 -8.45 6.58 20.11
N ALA A 481 -7.39 5.88 20.51
CA ALA A 481 -6.05 6.09 19.97
C ALA A 481 -5.91 5.74 18.47
N ASN A 482 -6.86 5.04 17.88
CA ASN A 482 -6.91 4.70 16.45
C ASN A 482 -7.67 5.77 15.63
N GLY A 483 -8.23 6.78 16.29
CA GLY A 483 -9.09 7.77 15.68
C GLY A 483 -10.51 7.28 15.41
N ILE A 484 -10.94 6.17 16.05
CA ILE A 484 -12.28 5.62 15.92
C ILE A 484 -13.21 6.32 16.91
N ILE A 485 -14.39 6.73 16.42
CA ILE A 485 -15.30 7.60 17.12
C ILE A 485 -16.47 6.81 17.70
N ASN A 486 -16.74 7.03 18.98
CA ASN A 486 -17.96 6.58 19.64
C ASN A 486 -18.78 7.80 20.04
N VAL A 487 -20.06 7.81 19.71
CA VAL A 487 -20.96 8.90 20.12
C VAL A 487 -22.11 8.35 20.96
N SER A 488 -22.38 8.97 22.08
CA SER A 488 -23.56 8.66 22.90
C SER A 488 -24.37 9.92 23.21
N ALA A 489 -25.66 9.73 23.39
CA ALA A 489 -26.57 10.77 23.87
C ALA A 489 -27.31 10.25 25.09
N LYS A 490 -27.40 11.07 26.15
CA LYS A 490 -28.00 10.73 27.42
C LYS A 490 -28.93 11.83 27.90
N ASP A 491 -30.16 11.49 28.21
CA ASP A 491 -31.04 12.37 28.98
C ASP A 491 -30.61 12.39 30.46
N LYS A 492 -30.17 13.54 30.95
CA LYS A 492 -29.63 13.71 32.31
C LYS A 492 -30.69 13.49 33.40
N GLU A 493 -31.97 13.67 33.10
CA GLU A 493 -33.04 13.50 34.07
C GLU A 493 -33.47 12.05 34.24
N THR A 494 -33.71 11.35 33.14
CA THR A 494 -34.15 9.95 33.17
C THR A 494 -32.98 8.97 33.25
N GLY A 495 -31.77 9.40 32.90
CA GLY A 495 -30.58 8.57 32.78
C GLY A 495 -30.62 7.65 31.56
N LYS A 496 -31.63 7.76 30.69
CA LYS A 496 -31.67 7.00 29.43
C LYS A 496 -30.53 7.42 28.51
N GLU A 497 -29.84 6.45 27.99
CA GLU A 497 -28.67 6.61 27.10
C GLU A 497 -28.89 5.79 25.84
N GLN A 498 -28.55 6.38 24.70
CA GLN A 498 -28.37 5.70 23.42
C GLN A 498 -26.97 5.94 22.96
N LYS A 499 -26.35 4.87 22.45
CA LYS A 499 -25.03 4.92 21.86
C LYS A 499 -25.13 4.53 20.40
N ILE A 500 -24.43 5.26 19.57
CA ILE A 500 -23.99 4.76 18.29
C ILE A 500 -22.47 4.57 18.38
N VAL A 501 -22.01 3.36 18.25
CA VAL A 501 -20.68 3.17 17.71
C VAL A 501 -20.83 3.61 16.27
N ILE A 502 -20.16 4.66 15.89
CA ILE A 502 -20.11 5.03 14.50
C ILE A 502 -19.38 3.89 13.83
N GLN A 503 -20.13 2.85 13.51
CA GLN A 503 -19.72 1.86 12.56
C GLN A 503 -19.68 2.62 11.24
N ALA A 504 -18.51 3.12 10.94
CA ALA A 504 -18.19 3.41 9.59
C ALA A 504 -18.44 2.11 8.86
N SER A 505 -19.57 2.03 8.19
CA SER A 505 -19.98 0.81 7.55
C SER A 505 -18.93 0.46 6.49
N SER A 506 -18.07 -0.50 6.78
CA SER A 506 -17.25 -1.17 5.75
C SER A 506 -18.14 -1.82 4.69
N GLY A 507 -19.45 -1.79 4.93
CA GLY A 507 -20.45 -2.46 4.11
C GLY A 507 -20.61 -3.93 4.45
N LEU A 508 -19.84 -4.44 5.38
CA LEU A 508 -19.86 -5.81 5.88
C LEU A 508 -20.47 -5.84 7.28
N SER A 509 -21.34 -6.81 7.54
CA SER A 509 -21.80 -7.15 8.89
C SER A 509 -20.75 -8.00 9.61
N ASP A 510 -20.84 -8.08 10.94
CA ASP A 510 -19.96 -8.97 11.72
C ASP A 510 -20.07 -10.42 11.26
N ASP A 511 -21.28 -10.89 10.91
CA ASP A 511 -21.53 -12.23 10.39
C ASP A 511 -20.84 -12.46 9.03
N GLU A 512 -20.86 -11.46 8.13
CA GLU A 512 -20.16 -11.53 6.83
C GLU A 512 -18.64 -11.53 7.01
N ILE A 513 -18.09 -10.77 7.97
CA ILE A 513 -16.68 -10.78 8.32
C ILE A 513 -16.27 -12.16 8.86
N GLU A 514 -17.07 -12.75 9.78
CA GLU A 514 -16.82 -14.09 10.32
C GLU A 514 -16.89 -15.17 9.23
N GLN A 515 -17.81 -15.05 8.28
CA GLN A 515 -17.90 -15.96 7.14
C GLN A 515 -16.63 -15.87 6.26
N MET A 516 -16.15 -14.67 5.94
CA MET A 516 -14.91 -14.47 5.15
C MET A 516 -13.67 -15.02 5.85
N ILE A 517 -13.59 -14.90 7.18
CA ILE A 517 -12.50 -15.52 7.96
C ILE A 517 -12.56 -17.03 7.85
N SER A 518 -13.74 -17.62 8.07
CA SER A 518 -13.94 -19.07 8.01
C SER A 518 -13.65 -19.64 6.61
N GLU A 519 -14.05 -18.96 5.55
CA GLU A 519 -13.76 -19.34 4.16
C GLU A 519 -12.25 -19.30 3.89
N ALA A 520 -11.53 -18.29 4.37
CA ALA A 520 -10.09 -18.18 4.22
C ALA A 520 -9.35 -19.32 4.95
N GLU A 521 -9.78 -19.67 6.16
CA GLU A 521 -9.19 -20.79 6.94
C GLU A 521 -9.48 -22.15 6.29
N SER A 522 -10.68 -22.36 5.75
CA SER A 522 -11.07 -23.64 5.13
C SER A 522 -10.34 -23.92 3.82
N ASN A 523 -9.93 -22.88 3.08
CA ASN A 523 -9.23 -23.01 1.80
C ASN A 523 -7.70 -22.86 1.91
N ALA A 524 -7.15 -22.64 3.11
CA ALA A 524 -5.73 -22.34 3.30
C ALA A 524 -4.77 -23.41 2.74
N GLU A 525 -5.10 -24.72 2.86
CA GLU A 525 -4.26 -25.78 2.29
C GLU A 525 -4.34 -25.85 0.76
N GLU A 526 -5.52 -25.63 0.18
CA GLU A 526 -5.67 -25.59 -1.27
C GLU A 526 -4.95 -24.37 -1.87
N ASP A 527 -5.05 -23.21 -1.22
CA ASP A 527 -4.37 -21.98 -1.62
C ASP A 527 -2.84 -22.14 -1.57
N LYS A 528 -2.32 -22.84 -0.56
CA LYS A 528 -0.91 -23.17 -0.45
C LYS A 528 -0.44 -24.06 -1.60
N THR A 529 -1.20 -25.12 -1.92
CA THR A 529 -0.89 -26.04 -3.03
C THR A 529 -0.91 -25.31 -4.37
N PHE A 530 -1.89 -24.43 -4.57
CA PHE A 530 -1.98 -23.59 -5.76
C PHE A 530 -0.75 -22.66 -5.91
N ARG A 531 -0.35 -21.98 -4.84
CA ARG A 531 0.83 -21.11 -4.84
C ARG A 531 2.08 -21.89 -5.23
N GLU A 532 2.30 -23.06 -4.61
CA GLU A 532 3.43 -23.92 -4.94
C GLU A 532 3.41 -24.34 -6.42
N THR A 533 2.23 -24.62 -6.99
CA THR A 533 2.09 -24.95 -8.42
C THR A 533 2.42 -23.76 -9.32
N VAL A 534 1.97 -22.55 -8.95
CA VAL A 534 2.26 -21.32 -9.70
C VAL A 534 3.75 -20.98 -9.64
N ASP A 535 4.39 -21.12 -8.49
CA ASP A 535 5.84 -20.88 -8.33
C ASP A 535 6.65 -21.83 -9.20
N ILE A 536 6.26 -23.10 -9.26
CA ILE A 536 6.91 -24.11 -10.11
C ILE A 536 6.66 -23.86 -11.61
N LYS A 537 5.47 -23.43 -11.99
CA LYS A 537 5.18 -23.00 -13.37
C LYS A 537 6.05 -21.83 -13.78
N ASN A 538 6.19 -20.82 -12.91
CA ASN A 538 7.05 -19.66 -13.15
C ASN A 538 8.52 -20.07 -13.29
N GLN A 539 9.00 -20.99 -12.45
CA GLN A 539 10.35 -21.54 -12.55
C GLN A 539 10.56 -22.30 -13.87
N GLY A 540 9.56 -23.09 -14.28
CA GLY A 540 9.57 -23.80 -15.57
C GLY A 540 9.63 -22.84 -16.76
N ASP A 541 8.82 -21.80 -16.78
CA ASP A 541 8.82 -20.78 -17.82
C ASP A 541 10.15 -20.03 -17.92
N GLN A 542 10.72 -19.66 -16.76
CA GLN A 542 12.04 -19.03 -16.72
C GLN A 542 13.14 -19.93 -17.27
N LEU A 543 13.13 -21.20 -16.91
CA LEU A 543 14.09 -22.19 -17.41
C LEU A 543 13.95 -22.38 -18.93
N VAL A 544 12.73 -22.50 -19.45
CA VAL A 544 12.46 -22.58 -20.88
C VAL A 544 13.04 -21.36 -21.60
N HIS A 545 12.69 -20.16 -21.12
CA HIS A 545 13.15 -18.92 -21.74
C HIS A 545 14.68 -18.76 -21.73
N ALA A 546 15.33 -19.05 -20.60
CA ALA A 546 16.77 -19.02 -20.47
C ALA A 546 17.45 -20.04 -21.40
N THR A 547 16.90 -21.25 -21.49
CA THR A 547 17.46 -22.32 -22.33
C THR A 547 17.29 -22.00 -23.81
N GLU A 548 16.13 -21.52 -24.26
CA GLU A 548 15.90 -21.08 -25.65
C GLU A 548 16.85 -19.96 -26.06
N LYS A 549 17.03 -18.96 -25.19
CA LYS A 549 17.95 -17.85 -25.43
C LYS A 549 19.40 -18.33 -25.55
N THR A 550 19.84 -19.22 -24.67
CA THR A 550 21.22 -19.78 -24.72
C THR A 550 21.42 -20.65 -25.97
N LEU A 551 20.39 -21.40 -26.39
CA LEU A 551 20.42 -22.16 -27.65
C LEU A 551 20.57 -21.24 -28.89
N GLU A 552 19.93 -20.09 -28.88
CA GLU A 552 20.02 -19.09 -29.94
C GLU A 552 21.39 -18.42 -29.95
N GLU A 553 21.92 -18.04 -28.77
CA GLU A 553 23.24 -17.40 -28.63
C GLU A 553 24.41 -18.32 -29.04
N LEU A 554 24.35 -19.61 -28.71
CA LEU A 554 25.38 -20.58 -29.04
C LEU A 554 25.26 -21.09 -30.50
N GLY A 555 24.09 -21.03 -31.10
CA GLY A 555 23.83 -21.38 -32.50
C GLY A 555 24.37 -22.76 -32.91
N GLU A 556 25.28 -22.81 -33.89
CA GLU A 556 25.87 -24.05 -34.43
C GLU A 556 26.90 -24.72 -33.50
N LYS A 557 27.22 -24.13 -32.36
CA LYS A 557 28.20 -24.68 -31.39
C LYS A 557 27.65 -25.78 -30.51
N VAL A 558 26.32 -25.88 -30.44
CA VAL A 558 25.64 -26.99 -29.78
C VAL A 558 25.50 -28.13 -30.77
N GLU A 559 25.96 -29.34 -30.40
CA GLU A 559 25.87 -30.51 -31.27
C GLU A 559 24.42 -30.83 -31.63
N ALA A 560 24.20 -31.31 -32.87
CA ALA A 560 22.83 -31.50 -33.38
C ALA A 560 21.98 -32.48 -32.53
N GLU A 561 22.59 -33.49 -31.94
CA GLU A 561 21.94 -34.46 -31.05
C GLU A 561 21.59 -33.82 -29.68
N GLU A 562 22.51 -33.07 -29.09
CA GLU A 562 22.31 -32.33 -27.84
C GLU A 562 21.21 -31.27 -28.02
N ARG A 563 21.23 -30.54 -29.13
CA ARG A 563 20.21 -29.55 -29.49
C ARG A 563 18.82 -30.18 -29.61
N ALA A 564 18.71 -31.30 -30.32
CA ALA A 564 17.43 -32.01 -30.50
C ALA A 564 16.86 -32.50 -29.15
N ASN A 565 17.73 -32.97 -28.25
CA ASN A 565 17.33 -33.40 -26.91
C ASN A 565 16.79 -32.22 -26.04
N ILE A 566 17.49 -31.07 -26.11
CA ILE A 566 17.09 -29.86 -25.40
C ILE A 566 15.76 -29.32 -25.95
N GLU A 567 15.61 -29.22 -27.28
CA GLU A 567 14.38 -28.77 -27.94
C GLU A 567 13.18 -29.69 -27.62
N SER A 568 13.40 -31.01 -27.53
CA SER A 568 12.38 -31.98 -27.10
C SER A 568 11.99 -31.75 -25.63
N ALA A 569 12.95 -31.56 -24.73
CA ALA A 569 12.70 -31.30 -23.32
C ALA A 569 11.97 -29.95 -23.10
N ILE A 570 12.31 -28.91 -23.87
CA ILE A 570 11.60 -27.63 -23.90
C ILE A 570 10.13 -27.83 -24.31
N ALA A 571 9.87 -28.58 -25.39
CA ALA A 571 8.52 -28.85 -25.85
C ALA A 571 7.70 -29.61 -24.80
N GLU A 572 8.29 -30.63 -24.18
CA GLU A 572 7.64 -31.41 -23.13
C GLU A 572 7.35 -30.58 -21.88
N LEU A 573 8.25 -29.70 -21.48
CA LEU A 573 8.01 -28.79 -20.36
C LEU A 573 6.94 -27.74 -20.70
N LYS A 574 6.95 -27.16 -21.89
CA LYS A 574 5.91 -26.23 -22.35
C LYS A 574 4.52 -26.88 -22.37
N ASP A 575 4.43 -28.17 -22.70
CA ASP A 575 3.15 -28.88 -22.65
C ASP A 575 2.72 -29.18 -21.21
N ALA A 576 3.66 -29.55 -20.33
CA ALA A 576 3.38 -29.76 -18.91
C ALA A 576 2.93 -28.46 -18.19
N LEU A 577 3.48 -27.32 -18.59
CA LEU A 577 3.11 -26.01 -18.03
C LEU A 577 1.67 -25.58 -18.35
N LYS A 578 0.99 -26.23 -19.32
CA LYS A 578 -0.43 -26.01 -19.62
C LYS A 578 -1.35 -26.74 -18.63
N GLU A 579 -0.81 -27.70 -17.90
CA GLU A 579 -1.52 -28.49 -16.89
C GLU A 579 -1.16 -27.99 -15.49
N ASP A 580 -1.99 -28.33 -14.47
CA ASP A 580 -1.79 -27.90 -13.08
C ASP A 580 -1.18 -29.02 -12.21
N ASP A 581 -0.53 -30.00 -12.84
CA ASP A 581 0.12 -31.11 -12.13
C ASP A 581 1.57 -30.75 -11.75
N LYS A 582 1.74 -30.36 -10.49
CA LYS A 582 3.01 -29.98 -9.89
C LYS A 582 4.11 -31.02 -10.11
N GLU A 583 3.80 -32.33 -9.84
CA GLU A 583 4.80 -33.39 -9.90
C GLU A 583 5.29 -33.61 -11.35
N ILE A 584 4.39 -33.48 -12.32
CA ILE A 584 4.72 -33.59 -13.74
C ILE A 584 5.62 -32.41 -14.14
N ILE A 585 5.29 -31.18 -13.74
CA ILE A 585 6.05 -29.98 -14.06
C ILE A 585 7.45 -30.05 -13.46
N GLU A 586 7.60 -30.42 -12.18
CA GLU A 586 8.89 -30.60 -11.51
C GLU A 586 9.76 -31.65 -12.22
N ALA A 587 9.16 -32.78 -12.62
CA ALA A 587 9.88 -33.81 -13.35
C ALA A 587 10.40 -33.29 -14.72
N LYS A 588 9.60 -32.45 -15.43
CA LYS A 588 10.01 -31.88 -16.71
C LYS A 588 11.03 -30.74 -16.56
N ILE A 589 10.94 -29.94 -15.51
CA ILE A 589 11.98 -28.95 -15.14
C ILE A 589 13.31 -29.66 -14.92
N LYS A 590 13.31 -30.75 -14.16
CA LYS A 590 14.51 -31.54 -13.92
C LYS A 590 15.08 -32.13 -15.21
N THR A 591 14.21 -32.68 -16.08
CA THR A 591 14.63 -33.23 -17.37
C THR A 591 15.30 -32.16 -18.26
N LEU A 592 14.71 -30.96 -18.36
CA LEU A 592 15.29 -29.86 -19.14
C LEU A 592 16.59 -29.36 -18.51
N SER A 593 16.63 -29.25 -17.19
CA SER A 593 17.86 -28.84 -16.48
C SER A 593 19.00 -29.83 -16.75
N GLU A 594 18.76 -31.14 -16.65
CA GLU A 594 19.74 -32.18 -16.93
C GLU A 594 20.20 -32.16 -18.40
N ALA A 595 19.27 -31.98 -19.33
CA ALA A 595 19.58 -31.91 -20.77
C ALA A 595 20.42 -30.67 -21.15
N SER A 596 20.26 -29.56 -20.40
CA SER A 596 20.93 -28.28 -20.68
C SER A 596 22.31 -28.11 -20.01
N VAL A 597 22.74 -29.02 -19.14
CA VAL A 597 24.03 -28.92 -18.40
C VAL A 597 25.23 -28.74 -19.35
N GLY A 598 25.32 -29.53 -20.41
CA GLY A 598 26.41 -29.45 -21.38
C GLY A 598 26.44 -28.11 -22.12
N MET A 599 25.27 -27.62 -22.49
CA MET A 599 25.11 -26.31 -23.11
C MET A 599 25.48 -25.16 -22.18
N ALA A 600 25.08 -25.25 -20.90
CA ALA A 600 25.41 -24.24 -19.89
C ALA A 600 26.93 -24.14 -19.64
N GLN A 601 27.64 -25.28 -19.62
CA GLN A 601 29.10 -25.29 -19.54
C GLN A 601 29.76 -24.60 -20.74
N LYS A 602 29.30 -24.88 -21.97
CA LYS A 602 29.79 -24.22 -23.18
C LYS A 602 29.53 -22.70 -23.17
N ALA A 603 28.37 -22.28 -22.70
CA ALA A 603 28.02 -20.85 -22.55
C ALA A 603 28.93 -20.15 -21.54
N PHE A 604 29.24 -20.81 -20.41
CA PHE A 604 30.16 -20.30 -19.40
C PHE A 604 31.60 -20.17 -19.91
N GLU A 605 32.10 -21.17 -20.64
CA GLU A 605 33.44 -21.14 -21.26
C GLU A 605 33.57 -20.02 -22.30
N GLU A 606 32.50 -19.75 -23.06
CA GLU A 606 32.47 -18.62 -24.01
C GLU A 606 32.46 -17.27 -23.34
N ALA A 607 31.66 -17.13 -22.26
CA ALA A 607 31.62 -15.91 -21.47
C ALA A 607 33.01 -15.60 -20.86
N GLN A 608 33.70 -16.63 -20.35
CA GLN A 608 35.06 -16.51 -19.84
C GLN A 608 36.06 -16.15 -20.94
N THR A 609 35.93 -16.74 -22.14
CA THR A 609 36.82 -16.47 -23.26
C THR A 609 36.63 -15.05 -23.78
N LYS A 610 35.38 -14.55 -23.82
CA LYS A 610 35.08 -13.15 -24.19
C LYS A 610 35.62 -12.17 -23.15
N ALA A 611 35.44 -12.45 -21.86
CA ALA A 611 35.95 -11.62 -20.76
C ALA A 611 37.51 -11.55 -20.78
N ASN A 612 38.18 -12.66 -21.10
CA ASN A 612 39.63 -12.71 -21.24
C ASN A 612 40.13 -12.02 -22.54
N ALA A 613 39.32 -12.01 -23.61
CA ALA A 613 39.67 -11.30 -24.86
C ALA A 613 39.48 -9.77 -24.70
N ASP A 614 38.47 -9.32 -23.98
CA ASP A 614 38.27 -7.89 -23.67
C ASP A 614 39.33 -7.36 -22.70
N ASN A 615 39.85 -8.18 -21.78
CA ASN A 615 40.99 -7.85 -20.92
C ASN A 615 42.33 -7.82 -21.64
N ALA A 616 42.47 -8.51 -22.78
CA ALA A 616 43.72 -8.54 -23.56
C ALA A 616 43.88 -7.30 -24.48
N THR A 617 42.87 -6.45 -24.62
CA THR A 617 42.93 -5.21 -25.43
C THR A 617 43.08 -3.93 -24.60
N SER A 618 43.26 -4.03 -23.27
CA SER A 618 43.55 -2.90 -22.40
C SER A 618 44.83 -3.07 -21.61
N ASP A 619 45.97 -3.23 -22.32
CA ASP A 619 47.28 -3.04 -21.72
C ASP A 619 47.66 -1.56 -21.86
N ASP A 620 47.51 -0.77 -20.83
CA ASP A 620 48.46 0.17 -20.24
C ASP A 620 47.81 0.99 -19.10
N LYS A 621 48.02 0.57 -17.87
CA LYS A 621 48.33 1.32 -16.63
C LYS A 621 47.96 0.52 -15.39
N GLY A 622 49.02 0.19 -14.67
CA GLY A 622 49.02 -0.65 -13.51
C GLY A 622 48.15 -0.12 -12.34
N VAL A 623 47.84 -1.05 -11.47
CA VAL A 623 48.04 -1.03 -10.02
C VAL A 623 47.06 -1.99 -9.32
N GLU A 624 47.66 -3.01 -8.69
CA GLU A 624 47.41 -3.59 -7.36
C GLU A 624 46.01 -4.06 -6.91
N ASP A 625 46.04 -5.31 -6.49
CA ASP A 625 45.22 -6.00 -5.49
C ASP A 625 43.72 -6.19 -5.75
N VAL A 626 43.41 -7.34 -6.34
CA VAL A 626 42.08 -7.98 -6.16
C VAL A 626 42.28 -9.21 -5.29
N VAL A 627 41.66 -9.18 -4.13
CA VAL A 627 41.58 -10.28 -3.18
C VAL A 627 40.68 -11.38 -3.78
N ASP A 628 41.21 -12.59 -3.88
CA ASP A 628 40.49 -13.81 -4.22
C ASP A 628 39.34 -14.04 -3.20
N ALA A 629 38.15 -14.18 -3.69
CA ALA A 629 37.02 -14.71 -2.93
C ALA A 629 36.92 -16.22 -3.16
N GLU A 630 37.40 -17.00 -2.20
CA GLU A 630 37.18 -18.46 -2.13
C GLU A 630 35.70 -18.77 -1.92
N TYR A 631 35.14 -19.61 -2.79
CA TYR A 631 33.84 -20.25 -2.58
C TYR A 631 34.05 -21.46 -1.65
N GLU A 632 33.53 -21.41 -0.44
CA GLU A 632 33.37 -22.59 0.41
C GLU A 632 32.08 -23.34 0.07
N GLU A 633 32.24 -24.56 -0.45
CA GLU A 633 31.17 -25.58 -0.52
C GLU A 633 30.77 -26.02 0.87
N VAL A 634 29.56 -25.68 1.31
CA VAL A 634 28.98 -26.23 2.53
C VAL A 634 28.43 -27.62 2.23
N LYS A 635 29.20 -28.66 2.56
CA LYS A 635 28.70 -30.04 2.66
C LYS A 635 27.82 -30.17 3.90
N LYS A 636 26.57 -30.57 3.70
CA LYS A 636 25.72 -31.12 4.77
C LYS A 636 26.29 -32.43 5.22
N GLU A 637 26.75 -32.50 6.45
CA GLU A 637 26.87 -33.75 7.21
C GLU A 637 25.80 -33.76 8.31
N GLU A 638 24.82 -34.65 8.12
CA GLU A 638 24.01 -35.19 9.22
C GLU A 638 24.87 -36.07 10.08
N GLU A 639 25.03 -35.76 11.37
CA GLU A 639 25.31 -36.74 12.40
C GLU A 639 24.50 -36.47 13.66
N VAL A 640 23.61 -37.40 13.89
CA VAL A 640 22.92 -37.71 15.16
C VAL A 640 23.95 -38.07 16.22
N LYS A 641 23.89 -37.44 17.39
CA LYS A 641 24.28 -38.08 18.67
C LYS A 641 23.42 -37.61 19.82
N GLU A 642 22.60 -38.55 20.27
CA GLU A 642 22.10 -38.66 21.64
C GLU A 642 23.25 -38.90 22.62
N GLU A 643 22.95 -38.61 23.88
CA GLU A 643 23.67 -38.85 25.16
C GLU A 643 24.31 -37.57 25.73
N GLU A 644 24.04 -37.13 26.94
CA GLU A 644 23.70 -37.78 28.21
C GLU A 644 23.12 -36.78 29.20
N VAL A 645 22.08 -37.19 29.86
CA VAL A 645 21.59 -36.63 31.12
C VAL A 645 22.48 -37.17 32.22
N LYS A 646 23.06 -36.33 33.09
CA LYS A 646 23.10 -36.46 34.55
C LYS A 646 24.17 -35.62 35.24
N LYS A 647 23.69 -35.05 36.36
CA LYS A 647 24.46 -34.66 37.56
C LYS A 647 25.24 -33.34 37.48
N GLU A 648 25.22 -32.48 38.47
CA GLU A 648 24.98 -32.59 39.93
C GLU A 648 24.59 -31.22 40.49
N GLU A 649 23.78 -31.30 41.52
CA GLU A 649 23.60 -30.31 42.58
C GLU A 649 24.91 -29.80 43.18
N LYS A 650 25.06 -28.52 43.35
CA LYS A 650 25.36 -27.90 44.63
C LYS A 650 25.18 -26.39 44.54
#